data_a1fbcdaead65cf006a3f4643e8e26834
#
_entry.id   a1fbcdaead65cf006a3f4643e8e26834
#
_cell.length_a   1.000
_cell.length_b   1.000
_cell.length_c   1.000
_cell.angle_alpha   90.00
_cell.angle_beta   90.00
_cell.angle_gamma   90.00
#
_symmetry.space_group_name_H-M   'P 1'
#
loop_
_entity.id
_entity.type
_entity.pdbx_description
1 polymer ?
#
loop_
_entity_poly.entity_id
_entity_poly.type
_entity_poly.pdbx_seq_one_letter_code
_entity_poly.pdbx_strand_id
1 'polypeptide(L)'
;MLAYSYNPFPVSAKPPLMVIIALAAMLGITLLSAGWSEAADPAKNLSPIPPILNQAKQLIEKGDPESAASTLRRFLTTTPPPEHLDDTYLLLGAALYGMKDYGEALRYLNQLQTEFPESELVDRGKLLLARTHVAMGNIDLALPLLAQVRTTTLDETTRHEAQQLTAEAFAQKKEYVRAIHTLLEGIAGSSGEQVKETREQIRQFISEKLDKKGLARVRDGYPRSYPGDLASIRLIEYYTGRGEDHLAEREIRQFLASFPGHPYSPKASETLDLLRARLKANQYFLAAVLPLSGNLSVFANDVLEGIQLAVERAREQPGTPTVGLLVKDHDADRQGFLDDLSELLNDDRPLAVIGPMLSKNLPVMAEMAQRTRVPLITPAATLPNVRRLGTYLFSTSLTYAMQAQRIAAYAAKERDYRRFCILHPDTVYGRELARLFIQEVRQRDGEIIAIETFKEGETDFGPQIQRLKAEDLKKYGLAIPVDVPRLPGKPISRTEKRVLYTPGFDAIFIPSRSHEIGLIAAQLAYHDIKAPLLGTNGWNSQDFARTADRTVDGATFVDGFFVDSPTPAVQEFVQRYQKRFQTTPSLFTMQGYDAARIVIEGIRHGATSGEALQEFLMTQHNLPTLAGPASFGPDGTLHRPLFLLQVKQGKFVQLD
;
A
#
# COMPACT_ATOMS: atom_id res chain seq x y z
N MET A 1 40.82 29.76 2.52
CA MET A 1 40.16 28.45 2.17
C MET A 1 39.37 27.99 3.37
N LEU A 2 38.11 28.36 3.46
CA LEU A 2 37.20 27.93 4.51
C LEU A 2 36.53 26.63 4.00
N ALA A 3 36.91 25.50 4.58
CA ALA A 3 36.23 24.22 4.36
C ALA A 3 34.88 24.27 5.07
N TYR A 4 33.80 24.54 4.32
CA TYR A 4 32.45 24.32 4.80
C TYR A 4 32.23 22.81 4.91
N SER A 5 32.06 22.31 6.14
CA SER A 5 31.59 20.95 6.37
C SER A 5 30.15 20.86 5.83
N TYR A 6 29.97 20.21 4.69
CA TYR A 6 28.66 19.95 4.10
C TYR A 6 27.92 18.93 4.96
N ASN A 7 26.94 19.40 5.72
CA ASN A 7 25.97 18.54 6.40
C ASN A 7 24.61 18.76 5.73
N PRO A 8 24.12 17.84 4.91
CA PRO A 8 22.84 18.00 4.20
C PRO A 8 21.63 18.02 5.13
N PHE A 9 21.80 17.47 6.37
CA PHE A 9 20.74 17.43 7.38
C PHE A 9 21.32 17.82 8.75
N PRO A 10 21.11 19.06 9.24
CA PRO A 10 21.57 19.43 10.57
C PRO A 10 20.85 18.61 11.64
N VAL A 11 21.60 18.12 12.63
CA VAL A 11 21.08 17.38 13.77
C VAL A 11 20.27 18.34 14.64
N SER A 12 18.96 18.12 14.67
CA SER A 12 17.90 18.57 15.56
C SER A 12 18.05 19.87 16.36
N ALA A 13 17.25 20.86 15.96
CA ALA A 13 16.44 21.66 16.90
C ALA A 13 15.02 21.66 16.35
N LYS A 14 14.08 21.01 17.05
CA LYS A 14 12.66 21.01 16.67
C LYS A 14 12.08 22.40 16.90
N PRO A 15 11.66 23.16 15.85
CA PRO A 15 10.66 24.18 16.04
C PRO A 15 9.28 23.50 16.12
N PRO A 16 8.38 23.97 17.00
CA PRO A 16 7.07 23.38 17.13
C PRO A 16 6.22 23.61 15.87
N LEU A 17 5.40 22.64 15.52
CA LEU A 17 4.47 22.59 14.36
C LEU A 17 3.57 23.85 14.20
N MET A 18 3.43 24.65 15.26
CA MET A 18 2.69 25.91 15.27
C MET A 18 3.34 27.06 14.47
N VAL A 19 4.64 27.03 14.23
CA VAL A 19 5.33 28.13 13.50
C VAL A 19 5.09 28.03 12.00
N ILE A 20 4.89 26.82 11.46
CA ILE A 20 4.63 26.62 10.01
C ILE A 20 3.21 27.08 9.65
N ILE A 21 2.23 26.87 10.53
CA ILE A 21 0.85 27.34 10.33
C ILE A 21 0.76 28.88 10.48
N ALA A 22 1.57 29.47 11.35
CA ALA A 22 1.62 30.92 11.54
C ALA A 22 2.35 31.65 10.38
N LEU A 23 3.39 31.05 9.79
CA LEU A 23 4.06 31.58 8.58
C LEU A 23 3.16 31.49 7.35
N ALA A 24 2.39 30.41 7.17
CA ALA A 24 1.42 30.30 6.08
C ALA A 24 0.28 31.32 6.21
N ALA A 25 -0.13 31.67 7.44
CA ALA A 25 -1.14 32.69 7.68
C ALA A 25 -0.60 34.10 7.48
N MET A 26 0.67 34.39 7.81
CA MET A 26 1.30 35.72 7.56
C MET A 26 1.70 35.88 6.08
N LEU A 27 2.19 34.86 5.40
CA LEU A 27 2.43 34.89 3.96
C LEU A 27 1.14 35.11 3.15
N GLY A 28 0.02 34.58 3.62
CA GLY A 28 -1.29 34.78 3.00
C GLY A 28 -1.75 36.25 2.94
N ILE A 29 -1.28 37.10 3.85
CA ILE A 29 -1.63 38.51 3.90
C ILE A 29 -0.61 39.37 3.14
N THR A 30 0.66 39.03 3.15
CA THR A 30 1.72 39.77 2.45
C THR A 30 1.80 39.48 0.94
N LEU A 31 1.36 38.33 0.47
CA LEU A 31 1.35 37.96 -0.95
C LEU A 31 0.16 38.57 -1.74
N LEU A 32 -0.88 39.04 -1.08
CA LEU A 32 -1.94 39.84 -1.73
C LEU A 32 -1.45 41.22 -2.21
N SER A 33 -0.32 41.71 -1.69
CA SER A 33 0.22 43.03 -2.03
C SER A 33 1.21 43.06 -3.20
N ALA A 34 1.92 41.96 -3.48
CA ALA A 34 3.02 41.96 -4.43
C ALA A 34 2.62 41.82 -5.93
N GLY A 35 1.39 41.47 -6.22
CA GLY A 35 0.95 41.15 -7.60
C GLY A 35 0.07 42.20 -8.27
N TRP A 36 -0.08 43.38 -7.69
CA TRP A 36 -0.95 44.45 -8.23
C TRP A 36 -0.11 45.62 -8.77
N SER A 37 0.90 45.37 -9.58
CA SER A 37 1.56 46.42 -10.35
C SER A 37 0.75 46.69 -11.63
N GLU A 38 0.44 47.95 -11.86
CA GLU A 38 -0.17 48.46 -13.07
C GLU A 38 0.66 48.08 -14.31
N ALA A 39 0.19 47.09 -15.08
CA ALA A 39 0.51 47.01 -16.50
C ALA A 39 -0.65 47.77 -17.20
N ALA A 40 -0.51 49.07 -17.35
CA ALA A 40 -1.44 49.86 -18.11
C ALA A 40 -1.27 49.57 -19.62
N ASP A 41 -2.25 48.91 -20.21
CA ASP A 41 -2.44 48.89 -21.66
C ASP A 41 -3.09 50.20 -22.07
N PRO A 42 -2.46 51.02 -22.95
CA PRO A 42 -2.94 52.37 -23.27
C PRO A 42 -4.18 52.42 -24.17
N ALA A 43 -4.84 51.31 -24.47
CA ALA A 43 -5.93 51.22 -25.44
C ALA A 43 -7.35 51.02 -24.88
N LYS A 44 -7.54 50.91 -23.56
CA LYS A 44 -8.88 50.86 -22.96
C LYS A 44 -9.17 52.18 -22.21
N ASN A 45 -10.24 52.90 -22.61
CA ASN A 45 -10.90 53.93 -21.79
C ASN A 45 -11.51 53.26 -20.57
N LEU A 46 -10.71 52.93 -19.57
CA LEU A 46 -11.17 52.40 -18.29
C LEU A 46 -11.64 53.58 -17.44
N SER A 47 -12.89 53.54 -16.97
CA SER A 47 -13.37 54.41 -15.91
C SER A 47 -12.43 54.29 -14.70
N PRO A 48 -12.10 55.42 -14.04
CA PRO A 48 -11.19 55.40 -12.89
C PRO A 48 -11.72 54.46 -11.82
N ILE A 49 -10.87 53.57 -11.29
CA ILE A 49 -11.22 52.64 -10.20
C ILE A 49 -11.86 53.44 -9.04
N PRO A 50 -13.08 53.07 -8.62
CA PRO A 50 -13.75 53.79 -7.53
C PRO A 50 -12.88 53.81 -6.28
N PRO A 51 -12.75 54.99 -5.60
CA PRO A 51 -11.94 55.12 -4.38
C PRO A 51 -12.27 54.10 -3.31
N ILE A 52 -13.50 53.61 -3.28
CA ILE A 52 -13.99 52.63 -2.33
C ILE A 52 -13.35 51.24 -2.52
N LEU A 53 -13.06 50.84 -3.76
CA LEU A 53 -12.36 49.57 -4.05
C LEU A 53 -10.89 49.66 -3.60
N ASN A 54 -10.22 50.78 -3.84
CA ASN A 54 -8.88 51.04 -3.31
C ASN A 54 -8.83 51.04 -1.81
N GLN A 55 -9.85 51.63 -1.15
CA GLN A 55 -9.98 51.61 0.31
C GLN A 55 -10.16 50.19 0.83
N ALA A 56 -11.02 49.36 0.21
CA ALA A 56 -11.23 47.97 0.60
C ALA A 56 -9.96 47.15 0.44
N LYS A 57 -9.22 47.32 -0.68
CA LYS A 57 -7.93 46.73 -0.89
C LYS A 57 -6.92 47.01 0.22
N GLN A 58 -6.78 48.29 0.57
CA GLN A 58 -5.90 48.73 1.65
C GLN A 58 -6.30 48.16 3.02
N LEU A 59 -7.59 47.97 3.30
CA LEU A 59 -8.08 47.37 4.53
C LEU A 59 -7.70 45.88 4.59
N ILE A 60 -7.84 45.15 3.48
CA ILE A 60 -7.41 43.74 3.39
C ILE A 60 -5.89 43.64 3.63
N GLU A 61 -5.10 44.47 2.97
CA GLU A 61 -3.64 44.54 3.11
C GLU A 61 -3.19 44.86 4.55
N LYS A 62 -3.96 45.70 5.27
CA LYS A 62 -3.72 46.03 6.68
C LYS A 62 -4.20 44.97 7.66
N GLY A 63 -4.81 43.87 7.19
CA GLY A 63 -5.33 42.79 8.03
C GLY A 63 -6.68 43.12 8.71
N ASP A 64 -7.47 44.04 8.14
CA ASP A 64 -8.84 44.38 8.57
C ASP A 64 -9.88 43.91 7.51
N PRO A 65 -10.10 42.59 7.39
CA PRO A 65 -11.03 42.04 6.41
C PRO A 65 -12.51 42.33 6.75
N GLU A 66 -12.85 42.57 8.03
CA GLU A 66 -14.22 42.89 8.46
C GLU A 66 -14.65 44.23 7.92
N SER A 67 -13.83 45.26 8.10
CA SER A 67 -14.07 46.62 7.58
C SER A 67 -14.10 46.63 6.05
N ALA A 68 -13.24 45.85 5.41
CA ALA A 68 -13.24 45.68 3.96
C ALA A 68 -14.56 45.07 3.45
N ALA A 69 -14.99 43.94 4.03
CA ALA A 69 -16.24 43.29 3.67
C ALA A 69 -17.47 44.18 3.88
N SER A 70 -17.52 44.90 5.00
CA SER A 70 -18.58 45.87 5.28
C SER A 70 -18.63 47.00 4.24
N THR A 71 -17.45 47.54 3.87
CA THR A 71 -17.32 48.61 2.87
C THR A 71 -17.80 48.15 1.50
N LEU A 72 -17.40 46.93 1.08
CA LEU A 72 -17.77 46.36 -0.23
C LEU A 72 -19.24 45.95 -0.29
N ARG A 73 -19.82 45.39 0.79
CA ARG A 73 -21.26 45.10 0.87
C ARG A 73 -22.09 46.36 0.73
N ARG A 74 -21.69 47.47 1.41
CA ARG A 74 -22.35 48.78 1.27
C ARG A 74 -22.23 49.31 -0.16
N PHE A 75 -21.07 49.13 -0.83
CA PHE A 75 -20.90 49.49 -2.24
C PHE A 75 -21.87 48.75 -3.15
N LEU A 76 -22.05 47.42 -2.96
CA LEU A 76 -23.02 46.66 -3.71
C LEU A 76 -24.47 47.14 -3.57
N THR A 77 -24.85 47.73 -2.42
CA THR A 77 -26.18 48.31 -2.26
C THR A 77 -26.41 49.60 -3.07
N THR A 78 -25.35 50.23 -3.56
CA THR A 78 -25.43 51.46 -4.38
C THR A 78 -25.59 51.16 -5.89
N THR A 79 -25.87 49.90 -6.29
CA THR A 79 -25.96 49.51 -7.69
C THR A 79 -24.73 49.95 -8.49
N PRO A 80 -23.54 49.45 -8.22
CA PRO A 80 -22.32 49.87 -8.89
C PRO A 80 -22.35 49.56 -10.38
N PRO A 81 -21.59 50.31 -11.20
CA PRO A 81 -21.45 50.02 -12.62
C PRO A 81 -20.97 48.58 -12.86
N PRO A 82 -21.51 47.87 -13.86
CA PRO A 82 -21.15 46.49 -14.14
C PRO A 82 -19.64 46.27 -14.31
N GLU A 83 -18.91 47.24 -14.83
CA GLU A 83 -17.47 47.24 -15.06
C GLU A 83 -16.60 47.18 -13.78
N HIS A 84 -17.18 47.33 -12.59
CA HIS A 84 -16.50 47.26 -11.29
C HIS A 84 -17.02 46.09 -10.40
N LEU A 85 -17.92 45.28 -10.91
CA LEU A 85 -18.49 44.17 -10.14
C LEU A 85 -17.50 42.99 -10.00
N ASP A 86 -16.71 42.71 -11.02
CA ASP A 86 -15.69 41.68 -10.98
C ASP A 86 -14.60 41.97 -9.93
N ASP A 87 -14.09 43.22 -9.87
CA ASP A 87 -13.19 43.68 -8.82
C ASP A 87 -13.85 43.55 -7.43
N THR A 88 -15.13 43.97 -7.35
CA THR A 88 -15.87 43.93 -6.08
C THR A 88 -16.04 42.49 -5.58
N TYR A 89 -16.39 41.57 -6.46
CA TYR A 89 -16.55 40.15 -6.09
C TYR A 89 -15.24 39.49 -5.69
N LEU A 90 -14.14 39.82 -6.38
CA LEU A 90 -12.81 39.31 -5.99
C LEU A 90 -12.38 39.83 -4.62
N LEU A 91 -12.49 41.16 -4.40
CA LEU A 91 -12.11 41.79 -3.12
C LEU A 91 -13.01 41.31 -1.96
N LEU A 92 -14.31 41.13 -2.23
CA LEU A 92 -15.23 40.61 -1.21
C LEU A 92 -14.93 39.14 -0.88
N GLY A 93 -14.64 38.34 -1.88
CA GLY A 93 -14.15 36.97 -1.70
C GLY A 93 -12.87 36.90 -0.85
N ALA A 94 -11.92 37.83 -1.10
CA ALA A 94 -10.68 37.93 -0.34
C ALA A 94 -10.91 38.37 1.12
N ALA A 95 -11.77 39.38 1.36
CA ALA A 95 -12.11 39.79 2.69
C ALA A 95 -12.81 38.68 3.50
N LEU A 96 -13.79 38.03 2.90
CA LEU A 96 -14.50 36.88 3.51
C LEU A 96 -13.61 35.71 3.81
N TYR A 97 -12.66 35.37 2.90
CA TYR A 97 -11.62 34.38 3.17
C TYR A 97 -10.79 34.75 4.40
N GLY A 98 -10.37 36.02 4.51
CA GLY A 98 -9.65 36.53 5.68
C GLY A 98 -10.44 36.44 6.99
N MET A 99 -11.75 36.62 6.93
CA MET A 99 -12.68 36.43 8.04
C MET A 99 -12.96 34.94 8.33
N LYS A 100 -12.47 34.00 7.52
CA LYS A 100 -12.79 32.57 7.55
C LYS A 100 -14.27 32.24 7.26
N ASP A 101 -15.01 33.20 6.68
CA ASP A 101 -16.35 32.97 6.15
C ASP A 101 -16.27 32.37 4.76
N TYR A 102 -15.81 31.11 4.73
CA TYR A 102 -15.54 30.40 3.49
C TYR A 102 -16.78 30.17 2.63
N GLY A 103 -17.97 30.01 3.25
CA GLY A 103 -19.23 29.82 2.53
C GLY A 103 -19.59 31.03 1.67
N GLU A 104 -19.56 32.22 2.24
CA GLU A 104 -19.83 33.47 1.53
C GLU A 104 -18.70 33.79 0.54
N ALA A 105 -17.43 33.52 0.89
CA ALA A 105 -16.30 33.70 -0.01
C ALA A 105 -16.50 32.88 -1.30
N LEU A 106 -16.84 31.58 -1.19
CA LEU A 106 -17.12 30.72 -2.34
C LEU A 106 -18.26 31.26 -3.21
N ARG A 107 -19.30 31.81 -2.59
CA ARG A 107 -20.44 32.37 -3.32
C ARG A 107 -20.03 33.53 -4.23
N TYR A 108 -19.33 34.54 -3.72
CA TYR A 108 -18.89 35.68 -4.52
C TYR A 108 -17.83 35.31 -5.55
N LEU A 109 -16.90 34.42 -5.23
CA LEU A 109 -15.89 33.94 -6.18
C LEU A 109 -16.49 33.11 -7.33
N ASN A 110 -17.54 32.33 -7.08
CA ASN A 110 -18.29 31.67 -8.13
C ASN A 110 -19.11 32.65 -8.98
N GLN A 111 -19.69 33.70 -8.38
CA GLN A 111 -20.34 34.78 -9.13
C GLN A 111 -19.37 35.49 -10.08
N LEU A 112 -18.15 35.79 -9.66
CA LEU A 112 -17.11 36.32 -10.53
C LEU A 112 -16.90 35.44 -11.77
N GLN A 113 -16.79 34.12 -11.60
CA GLN A 113 -16.54 33.22 -12.73
C GLN A 113 -17.75 33.06 -13.66
N THR A 114 -18.96 33.09 -13.11
CA THR A 114 -20.18 32.88 -13.90
C THR A 114 -20.70 34.13 -14.59
N GLU A 115 -20.59 35.27 -13.94
CA GLU A 115 -21.09 36.56 -14.45
C GLU A 115 -20.04 37.30 -15.32
N PHE A 116 -18.75 37.06 -15.05
CA PHE A 116 -17.64 37.74 -15.73
C PHE A 116 -16.57 36.76 -16.25
N PRO A 117 -16.92 35.78 -17.10
CA PRO A 117 -15.99 34.75 -17.56
C PRO A 117 -14.81 35.28 -18.39
N GLU A 118 -14.96 36.46 -18.99
CA GLU A 118 -13.92 37.13 -19.81
C GLU A 118 -13.09 38.15 -19.02
N SER A 119 -13.33 38.31 -17.71
CA SER A 119 -12.56 39.24 -16.88
C SER A 119 -11.11 38.74 -16.71
N GLU A 120 -10.17 39.68 -16.73
CA GLU A 120 -8.75 39.42 -16.43
C GLU A 120 -8.54 38.92 -14.98
N LEU A 121 -9.54 39.08 -14.10
CA LEU A 121 -9.51 38.67 -12.71
C LEU A 121 -9.96 37.22 -12.49
N VAL A 122 -10.47 36.54 -13.52
CA VAL A 122 -11.01 35.18 -13.39
C VAL A 122 -9.98 34.20 -12.85
N ASP A 123 -8.74 34.23 -13.33
CA ASP A 123 -7.71 33.30 -12.86
C ASP A 123 -7.31 33.58 -11.39
N ARG A 124 -7.27 34.85 -10.97
CA ARG A 124 -7.09 35.23 -9.56
C ARG A 124 -8.27 34.79 -8.70
N GLY A 125 -9.48 34.92 -9.23
CA GLY A 125 -10.71 34.40 -8.58
C GLY A 125 -10.68 32.89 -8.41
N LYS A 126 -10.27 32.14 -9.44
CA LYS A 126 -10.08 30.69 -9.36
C LYS A 126 -9.00 30.28 -8.36
N LEU A 127 -7.89 31.02 -8.32
CA LEU A 127 -6.82 30.78 -7.34
C LEU A 127 -7.31 30.94 -5.91
N LEU A 128 -8.06 32.01 -5.64
CA LEU A 128 -8.62 32.27 -4.32
C LEU A 128 -9.73 31.27 -3.96
N LEU A 129 -10.54 30.86 -4.93
CA LEU A 129 -11.53 29.78 -4.80
C LEU A 129 -10.85 28.47 -4.40
N ALA A 130 -9.78 28.10 -5.11
CA ALA A 130 -8.99 26.93 -4.79
C ALA A 130 -8.37 27.02 -3.39
N ARG A 131 -7.82 28.18 -3.02
CA ARG A 131 -7.26 28.45 -1.68
C ARG A 131 -8.33 28.27 -0.58
N THR A 132 -9.56 28.73 -0.86
CA THR A 132 -10.69 28.55 0.05
C THR A 132 -11.04 27.08 0.22
N HIS A 133 -11.07 26.31 -0.86
CA HIS A 133 -11.27 24.85 -0.80
C HIS A 133 -10.16 24.12 -0.05
N VAL A 134 -8.88 24.49 -0.24
CA VAL A 134 -7.75 23.92 0.52
C VAL A 134 -7.90 24.21 2.01
N ALA A 135 -8.27 25.43 2.38
CA ALA A 135 -8.50 25.83 3.78
C ALA A 135 -9.66 25.05 4.43
N MET A 136 -10.67 24.65 3.65
CA MET A 136 -11.79 23.83 4.09
C MET A 136 -11.46 22.32 4.10
N GLY A 137 -10.29 21.90 3.62
CA GLY A 137 -9.92 20.48 3.44
C GLY A 137 -10.52 19.81 2.19
N ASN A 138 -11.19 20.55 1.32
CA ASN A 138 -11.82 20.08 0.09
C ASN A 138 -10.80 19.99 -1.06
N ILE A 139 -9.73 19.21 -0.86
CA ILE A 139 -8.57 19.18 -1.77
C ILE A 139 -8.94 18.74 -3.18
N ASP A 140 -9.87 17.78 -3.32
CA ASP A 140 -10.29 17.25 -4.62
C ASP A 140 -11.05 18.30 -5.47
N LEU A 141 -11.64 19.30 -4.86
CA LEU A 141 -12.24 20.46 -5.56
C LEU A 141 -11.20 21.54 -5.91
N ALA A 142 -10.17 21.68 -5.09
CA ALA A 142 -9.11 22.67 -5.31
C ALA A 142 -8.19 22.31 -6.48
N LEU A 143 -7.77 21.04 -6.59
CA LEU A 143 -6.78 20.60 -7.56
C LEU A 143 -7.16 20.87 -9.02
N PRO A 144 -8.39 20.63 -9.49
CA PRO A 144 -8.80 20.98 -10.86
C PRO A 144 -8.75 22.49 -11.14
N LEU A 145 -9.13 23.32 -10.19
CA LEU A 145 -9.07 24.78 -10.32
C LEU A 145 -7.62 25.25 -10.44
N LEU A 146 -6.73 24.74 -9.61
CA LEU A 146 -5.30 25.05 -9.65
C LEU A 146 -4.66 24.59 -10.97
N ALA A 147 -5.05 23.43 -11.50
CA ALA A 147 -4.58 22.95 -12.79
C ALA A 147 -5.00 23.93 -13.93
N GLN A 148 -6.23 24.42 -13.90
CA GLN A 148 -6.70 25.42 -14.86
C GLN A 148 -5.89 26.70 -14.75
N VAL A 149 -5.75 27.31 -13.57
CA VAL A 149 -4.98 28.55 -13.37
C VAL A 149 -3.56 28.41 -13.90
N ARG A 150 -2.87 27.30 -13.61
CA ARG A 150 -1.49 27.03 -14.07
C ARG A 150 -1.36 26.98 -15.59
N THR A 151 -2.43 26.64 -16.31
CA THR A 151 -2.43 26.51 -17.76
C THR A 151 -2.96 27.74 -18.49
N THR A 152 -3.90 28.47 -17.88
CA THR A 152 -4.58 29.61 -18.54
C THR A 152 -3.94 30.93 -18.23
N THR A 153 -3.40 31.14 -17.02
CA THR A 153 -2.89 32.44 -16.60
C THR A 153 -1.61 32.86 -17.34
N LEU A 154 -1.58 34.09 -17.79
CA LEU A 154 -0.38 34.75 -18.34
C LEU A 154 0.47 35.41 -17.25
N ASP A 155 -0.11 35.67 -16.06
CA ASP A 155 0.58 36.27 -14.92
C ASP A 155 1.46 35.22 -14.22
N GLU A 156 2.78 35.42 -14.28
CA GLU A 156 3.76 34.52 -13.67
C GLU A 156 3.62 34.44 -12.15
N THR A 157 3.23 35.53 -11.49
CA THR A 157 3.01 35.55 -10.04
C THR A 157 1.85 34.65 -9.65
N THR A 158 0.70 34.80 -10.31
CA THR A 158 -0.48 33.94 -10.10
C THR A 158 -0.17 32.47 -10.41
N ARG A 159 0.62 32.21 -11.48
CA ARG A 159 1.06 30.84 -11.81
C ARG A 159 1.91 30.24 -10.71
N HIS A 160 2.88 31.00 -10.19
CA HIS A 160 3.75 30.55 -9.11
C HIS A 160 2.95 30.28 -7.82
N GLU A 161 2.04 31.16 -7.44
CA GLU A 161 1.15 30.96 -6.29
C GLU A 161 0.27 29.71 -6.47
N ALA A 162 -0.26 29.48 -7.66
CA ALA A 162 -1.04 28.27 -7.95
C ALA A 162 -0.19 27.00 -7.85
N GLN A 163 1.08 27.03 -8.22
CA GLN A 163 2.01 25.94 -8.06
C GLN A 163 2.30 25.64 -6.58
N GLN A 164 2.59 26.68 -5.78
CA GLN A 164 2.82 26.54 -4.34
C GLN A 164 1.60 25.95 -3.64
N LEU A 165 0.40 26.48 -3.95
CA LEU A 165 -0.84 25.99 -3.38
C LEU A 165 -1.16 24.53 -3.84
N THR A 166 -0.80 24.17 -5.06
CA THR A 166 -0.92 22.78 -5.55
C THR A 166 -0.01 21.83 -4.75
N ALA A 167 1.21 22.25 -4.46
CA ALA A 167 2.13 21.45 -3.66
C ALA A 167 1.64 21.32 -2.21
N GLU A 168 1.10 22.39 -1.63
CA GLU A 168 0.46 22.35 -0.31
C GLU A 168 -0.73 21.38 -0.29
N ALA A 169 -1.60 21.45 -1.30
CA ALA A 169 -2.74 20.56 -1.46
C ALA A 169 -2.32 19.08 -1.51
N PHE A 170 -1.26 18.73 -2.27
CA PHE A 170 -0.70 17.38 -2.27
C PHE A 170 -0.07 17.01 -0.92
N ALA A 171 0.59 17.94 -0.24
CA ALA A 171 1.16 17.69 1.07
C ALA A 171 0.09 17.39 2.13
N GLN A 172 -1.06 18.09 2.11
CA GLN A 172 -2.21 17.80 2.97
C GLN A 172 -2.77 16.38 2.72
N LYS A 173 -2.76 15.90 1.46
CA LYS A 173 -3.09 14.50 1.11
C LYS A 173 -1.97 13.51 1.43
N LYS A 174 -0.84 13.95 1.99
CA LYS A 174 0.38 13.15 2.23
C LYS A 174 1.01 12.60 0.94
N GLU A 175 0.69 13.18 -0.21
CA GLU A 175 1.26 12.84 -1.52
C GLU A 175 2.56 13.61 -1.78
N TYR A 176 3.54 13.48 -0.86
CA TYR A 176 4.75 14.32 -0.83
C TYR A 176 5.62 14.23 -2.09
N VAL A 177 5.62 13.08 -2.78
CA VAL A 177 6.36 12.94 -4.05
C VAL A 177 5.77 13.85 -5.13
N ARG A 178 4.43 13.95 -5.21
CA ARG A 178 3.74 14.86 -6.14
C ARG A 178 3.96 16.33 -5.74
N ALA A 179 3.94 16.61 -4.44
CA ALA A 179 4.26 17.95 -3.94
C ALA A 179 5.67 18.39 -4.36
N ILE A 180 6.68 17.53 -4.20
CA ILE A 180 8.07 17.79 -4.62
C ILE A 180 8.14 18.04 -6.14
N HIS A 181 7.47 17.23 -6.94
CA HIS A 181 7.45 17.41 -8.40
C HIS A 181 6.85 18.77 -8.79
N THR A 182 5.71 19.15 -8.20
CA THR A 182 5.06 20.45 -8.43
C THR A 182 5.96 21.62 -8.03
N LEU A 183 6.64 21.52 -6.88
CA LEU A 183 7.58 22.55 -6.43
C LEU A 183 8.76 22.72 -7.39
N LEU A 184 9.28 21.63 -7.93
CA LEU A 184 10.39 21.69 -8.90
C LEU A 184 9.98 22.32 -10.23
N GLU A 185 8.76 22.09 -10.71
CA GLU A 185 8.24 22.78 -11.89
C GLU A 185 8.21 24.30 -11.68
N GLY A 186 7.93 24.75 -10.44
CA GLY A 186 7.87 26.16 -10.09
C GLY A 186 9.23 26.88 -9.99
N ILE A 187 10.33 26.13 -9.80
CA ILE A 187 11.67 26.73 -9.67
C ILE A 187 12.14 27.39 -10.97
N ALA A 188 11.73 26.90 -12.12
CA ALA A 188 12.24 27.31 -13.46
C ALA A 188 11.88 28.75 -13.87
N GLY A 189 11.27 29.55 -13.07
CA GLY A 189 10.97 30.99 -13.34
C GLY A 189 11.12 31.89 -12.12
N SER A 190 11.63 31.30 -11.01
CA SER A 190 11.58 31.96 -9.70
C SER A 190 12.84 32.79 -9.42
N SER A 191 12.73 33.79 -8.55
CA SER A 191 13.86 34.57 -8.02
C SER A 191 14.78 33.73 -7.15
N GLY A 192 16.02 34.17 -6.94
CA GLY A 192 17.02 33.46 -6.15
C GLY A 192 16.59 33.14 -4.72
N GLU A 193 15.80 33.99 -4.08
CA GLU A 193 15.27 33.75 -2.71
C GLU A 193 14.15 32.73 -2.71
N GLN A 194 13.19 32.84 -3.64
CA GLN A 194 12.12 31.85 -3.81
C GLN A 194 12.65 30.45 -4.12
N VAL A 195 13.72 30.38 -4.92
CA VAL A 195 14.41 29.09 -5.18
C VAL A 195 14.97 28.47 -3.90
N LYS A 196 15.54 29.29 -3.02
CA LYS A 196 16.08 28.81 -1.74
C LYS A 196 14.98 28.28 -0.83
N GLU A 197 13.88 29.02 -0.67
CA GLU A 197 12.75 28.63 0.15
C GLU A 197 12.11 27.32 -0.37
N THR A 198 11.89 27.23 -1.68
CA THR A 198 11.34 26.04 -2.31
C THR A 198 12.27 24.82 -2.14
N ARG A 199 13.59 24.99 -2.28
CA ARG A 199 14.56 23.92 -2.03
C ARG A 199 14.57 23.47 -0.57
N GLU A 200 14.41 24.39 0.36
CA GLU A 200 14.35 24.03 1.78
C GLU A 200 13.08 23.24 2.11
N GLN A 201 11.94 23.61 1.54
CA GLN A 201 10.69 22.86 1.66
C GLN A 201 10.81 21.44 1.06
N ILE A 202 11.43 21.29 -0.11
CA ILE A 202 11.70 19.98 -0.72
C ILE A 202 12.62 19.15 0.19
N ARG A 203 13.68 19.77 0.74
CA ARG A 203 14.60 19.11 1.68
C ARG A 203 13.86 18.60 2.90
N GLN A 204 12.97 19.40 3.47
CA GLN A 204 12.15 19.01 4.61
C GLN A 204 11.23 17.82 4.27
N PHE A 205 10.58 17.81 3.12
CA PHE A 205 9.77 16.67 2.71
C PHE A 205 10.62 15.38 2.59
N ILE A 206 11.80 15.47 1.99
CA ILE A 206 12.72 14.32 1.84
C ILE A 206 13.22 13.81 3.20
N SER A 207 13.58 14.72 4.12
CA SER A 207 14.15 14.34 5.40
C SER A 207 13.15 13.81 6.42
N GLU A 208 11.92 14.36 6.43
CA GLU A 208 10.97 14.15 7.52
C GLU A 208 9.68 13.43 7.10
N LYS A 209 9.27 13.50 5.84
CA LYS A 209 7.94 13.06 5.41
C LYS A 209 7.95 11.85 4.49
N LEU A 210 9.01 11.64 3.72
CA LEU A 210 9.09 10.50 2.81
C LEU A 210 9.52 9.22 3.53
N ASP A 211 8.79 8.16 3.26
CA ASP A 211 9.21 6.80 3.57
C ASP A 211 10.22 6.27 2.53
N LYS A 212 10.73 5.06 2.74
CA LYS A 212 11.65 4.39 1.81
C LYS A 212 11.15 4.39 0.37
N LYS A 213 9.86 4.12 0.15
CA LYS A 213 9.25 4.08 -1.20
C LYS A 213 9.18 5.46 -1.83
N GLY A 214 8.83 6.47 -1.06
CA GLY A 214 8.83 7.86 -1.51
C GLY A 214 10.22 8.34 -1.88
N LEU A 215 11.24 8.01 -1.07
CA LEU A 215 12.63 8.31 -1.36
C LEU A 215 13.11 7.66 -2.66
N ALA A 216 12.80 6.36 -2.86
CA ALA A 216 13.16 5.65 -4.09
C ALA A 216 12.49 6.29 -5.33
N ARG A 217 11.20 6.66 -5.25
CA ARG A 217 10.51 7.35 -6.34
C ARG A 217 11.15 8.70 -6.71
N VAL A 218 11.57 9.47 -5.71
CA VAL A 218 12.26 10.74 -5.96
C VAL A 218 13.63 10.49 -6.58
N ARG A 219 14.44 9.55 -6.06
CA ARG A 219 15.72 9.15 -6.66
C ARG A 219 15.56 8.75 -8.12
N ASP A 220 14.60 7.86 -8.41
CA ASP A 220 14.39 7.30 -9.75
C ASP A 220 13.81 8.33 -10.74
N GLY A 221 12.99 9.26 -10.24
CA GLY A 221 12.47 10.38 -11.03
C GLY A 221 13.53 11.44 -11.38
N TYR A 222 14.60 11.54 -10.57
CA TYR A 222 15.68 12.52 -10.74
C TYR A 222 17.07 11.89 -10.61
N PRO A 223 17.42 10.89 -11.45
CA PRO A 223 18.56 9.98 -11.23
C PRO A 223 19.94 10.65 -11.30
N ARG A 224 20.05 11.86 -11.88
CA ARG A 224 21.30 12.61 -12.07
C ARG A 224 21.18 14.09 -11.74
N SER A 225 20.13 14.48 -11.05
CA SER A 225 19.81 15.87 -10.73
C SER A 225 19.17 16.01 -9.35
N TYR A 226 19.16 17.24 -8.84
CA TYR A 226 18.40 17.61 -7.65
C TYR A 226 16.90 17.33 -7.89
N PRO A 227 16.15 16.77 -6.93
CA PRO A 227 16.56 16.37 -5.57
C PRO A 227 16.87 14.87 -5.43
N GLY A 228 17.18 14.17 -6.51
CA GLY A 228 17.54 12.76 -6.49
C GLY A 228 18.82 12.48 -5.68
N ASP A 229 19.76 13.42 -5.68
CA ASP A 229 20.96 13.39 -4.82
C ASP A 229 20.58 13.32 -3.33
N LEU A 230 19.68 14.19 -2.86
CA LEU A 230 19.21 14.19 -1.47
C LEU A 230 18.45 12.91 -1.12
N ALA A 231 17.58 12.43 -2.03
CA ALA A 231 16.86 11.19 -1.83
C ALA A 231 17.79 9.99 -1.72
N SER A 232 18.82 9.90 -2.58
CA SER A 232 19.86 8.87 -2.51
C SER A 232 20.66 8.93 -1.20
N ILE A 233 21.08 10.12 -0.77
CA ILE A 233 21.78 10.29 0.52
C ILE A 233 20.90 9.79 1.68
N ARG A 234 19.63 10.14 1.67
CA ARG A 234 18.70 9.71 2.72
C ARG A 234 18.46 8.20 2.70
N LEU A 235 18.42 7.57 1.52
CA LEU A 235 18.35 6.10 1.38
C LEU A 235 19.63 5.43 1.91
N ILE A 236 20.81 5.98 1.63
CA ILE A 236 22.09 5.49 2.18
C ILE A 236 22.05 5.52 3.71
N GLU A 237 21.63 6.65 4.30
CA GLU A 237 21.50 6.79 5.75
C GLU A 237 20.47 5.80 6.32
N TYR A 238 19.33 5.63 5.65
CA TYR A 238 18.29 4.68 6.02
C TYR A 238 18.83 3.25 6.08
N TYR A 239 19.46 2.76 4.99
CA TYR A 239 19.98 1.40 4.91
C TYR A 239 21.14 1.17 5.88
N THR A 240 22.07 2.14 5.99
CA THR A 240 23.21 2.03 6.90
C THR A 240 22.76 1.98 8.37
N GLY A 241 21.83 2.84 8.76
CA GLY A 241 21.28 2.88 10.12
C GLY A 241 20.51 1.62 10.51
N ARG A 242 20.05 0.85 9.54
CA ARG A 242 19.35 -0.42 9.73
C ARG A 242 20.24 -1.65 9.60
N GLY A 243 21.53 -1.48 9.27
CA GLY A 243 22.45 -2.58 9.03
C GLY A 243 22.13 -3.38 7.76
N GLU A 244 21.44 -2.78 6.82
CA GLU A 244 21.12 -3.35 5.51
C GLU A 244 22.30 -3.13 4.57
N ASP A 245 23.47 -3.70 4.96
CA ASP A 245 24.79 -3.37 4.40
C ASP A 245 24.89 -3.53 2.88
N HIS A 246 24.25 -4.56 2.32
CA HIS A 246 24.26 -4.78 0.88
C HIS A 246 23.42 -3.74 0.11
N LEU A 247 22.25 -3.37 0.65
CA LEU A 247 21.42 -2.31 0.06
C LEU A 247 22.10 -0.95 0.15
N ALA A 248 22.76 -0.68 1.29
CA ALA A 248 23.58 0.53 1.48
C ALA A 248 24.73 0.57 0.47
N GLU A 249 25.47 -0.53 0.28
CA GLU A 249 26.56 -0.62 -0.70
C GLU A 249 26.08 -0.33 -2.12
N ARG A 250 24.95 -0.94 -2.54
CA ARG A 250 24.36 -0.70 -3.87
C ARG A 250 23.98 0.77 -4.05
N GLU A 251 23.28 1.35 -3.07
CA GLU A 251 22.84 2.74 -3.14
C GLU A 251 24.03 3.71 -3.20
N ILE A 252 25.09 3.45 -2.44
CA ILE A 252 26.31 4.24 -2.48
C ILE A 252 26.98 4.15 -3.86
N ARG A 253 27.10 2.95 -4.43
CA ARG A 253 27.69 2.79 -5.78
C ARG A 253 26.89 3.56 -6.83
N GLN A 254 25.57 3.47 -6.79
CA GLN A 254 24.68 4.20 -7.68
C GLN A 254 24.82 5.71 -7.49
N PHE A 255 24.86 6.19 -6.24
CA PHE A 255 25.09 7.59 -5.92
C PHE A 255 26.42 8.12 -6.47
N LEU A 256 27.52 7.41 -6.23
CA LEU A 256 28.84 7.81 -6.72
C LEU A 256 28.94 7.83 -8.24
N ALA A 257 28.24 6.91 -8.93
CA ALA A 257 28.16 6.90 -10.39
C ALA A 257 27.29 8.04 -10.94
N SER A 258 26.20 8.37 -10.26
CA SER A 258 25.26 9.42 -10.71
C SER A 258 25.72 10.84 -10.37
N PHE A 259 26.48 11.01 -9.26
CA PHE A 259 26.88 12.29 -8.68
C PHE A 259 28.38 12.32 -8.32
N PRO A 260 29.34 12.10 -9.25
CA PRO A 260 30.74 11.87 -8.94
C PRO A 260 31.44 13.06 -8.27
N GLY A 261 30.98 14.28 -8.49
CA GLY A 261 31.53 15.52 -7.90
C GLY A 261 30.75 16.05 -6.69
N HIS A 262 29.82 15.28 -6.13
CA HIS A 262 28.97 15.75 -5.05
C HIS A 262 29.76 15.88 -3.72
N PRO A 263 29.50 16.92 -2.91
CA PRO A 263 30.19 17.10 -1.62
C PRO A 263 30.10 15.92 -0.64
N TYR A 264 29.07 15.08 -0.77
CA TYR A 264 28.89 13.86 0.03
C TYR A 264 29.72 12.67 -0.46
N SER A 265 30.31 12.71 -1.68
CA SER A 265 31.02 11.58 -2.29
C SER A 265 32.18 11.04 -1.48
N PRO A 266 33.04 11.88 -0.80
CA PRO A 266 34.09 11.36 0.05
C PRO A 266 33.56 10.50 1.20
N LYS A 267 32.52 10.96 1.90
CA LYS A 267 31.86 10.23 2.99
C LYS A 267 31.21 8.94 2.49
N ALA A 268 30.58 9.00 1.33
CA ALA A 268 29.98 7.82 0.68
C ALA A 268 31.05 6.76 0.36
N SER A 269 32.21 7.16 -0.16
CA SER A 269 33.31 6.24 -0.47
C SER A 269 33.90 5.59 0.81
N GLU A 270 34.10 6.36 1.86
CA GLU A 270 34.57 5.82 3.15
C GLU A 270 33.56 4.79 3.70
N THR A 271 32.28 5.13 3.67
CA THR A 271 31.21 4.22 4.09
C THR A 271 31.19 2.94 3.24
N LEU A 272 31.42 3.05 1.93
CA LEU A 272 31.50 1.91 1.02
C LEU A 272 32.58 0.93 1.40
N ASP A 273 33.80 1.44 1.74
CA ASP A 273 34.93 0.59 2.13
C ASP A 273 34.66 -0.15 3.44
N LEU A 274 34.04 0.52 4.42
CA LEU A 274 33.61 -0.11 5.68
C LEU A 274 32.56 -1.20 5.45
N LEU A 275 31.57 -0.95 4.59
CA LEU A 275 30.52 -1.92 4.26
C LEU A 275 31.10 -3.15 3.57
N ARG A 276 32.03 -2.95 2.61
CA ARG A 276 32.71 -4.04 1.91
C ARG A 276 33.53 -4.91 2.86
N ALA A 277 34.24 -4.31 3.81
CA ALA A 277 34.97 -5.05 4.81
C ALA A 277 34.04 -5.93 5.67
N ARG A 278 32.88 -5.39 6.09
CA ARG A 278 31.88 -6.15 6.84
C ARG A 278 31.25 -7.29 6.01
N LEU A 279 30.92 -7.04 4.75
CA LEU A 279 30.35 -8.05 3.87
C LEU A 279 31.34 -9.22 3.63
N LYS A 280 32.64 -8.93 3.47
CA LYS A 280 33.68 -9.97 3.34
C LYS A 280 33.89 -10.84 4.57
N ALA A 281 33.43 -10.40 5.74
CA ALA A 281 33.54 -11.16 6.99
C ALA A 281 32.51 -12.29 7.12
N ASN A 282 31.51 -12.39 6.24
CA ASN A 282 30.51 -13.45 6.28
C ASN A 282 31.07 -14.74 5.69
N GLN A 283 30.78 -15.86 6.35
CA GLN A 283 31.22 -17.19 5.94
C GLN A 283 30.39 -17.76 4.80
N TYR A 284 29.09 -17.49 4.81
CA TYR A 284 28.14 -17.92 3.81
C TYR A 284 27.26 -16.74 3.36
N PHE A 285 26.78 -16.80 2.12
CA PHE A 285 25.84 -15.83 1.59
C PHE A 285 24.51 -16.48 1.22
N LEU A 286 23.43 -15.84 1.61
CA LEU A 286 22.06 -16.09 1.13
C LEU A 286 21.69 -14.95 0.19
N ALA A 287 21.12 -15.25 -0.96
CA ALA A 287 20.67 -14.23 -1.89
C ALA A 287 19.14 -14.08 -1.87
N ALA A 288 18.65 -12.84 -1.99
CA ALA A 288 17.25 -12.53 -2.23
C ALA A 288 17.12 -11.89 -3.61
N VAL A 289 16.36 -12.52 -4.51
CA VAL A 289 16.09 -12.03 -5.86
C VAL A 289 14.59 -11.76 -5.97
N LEU A 290 14.20 -10.50 -5.78
CA LEU A 290 12.83 -10.10 -5.53
C LEU A 290 12.46 -8.85 -6.36
N PRO A 291 11.17 -8.67 -6.75
CA PRO A 291 10.70 -7.46 -7.46
C PRO A 291 10.56 -6.28 -6.48
N LEU A 292 11.69 -5.65 -6.13
CA LEU A 292 11.74 -4.57 -5.14
C LEU A 292 11.29 -3.22 -5.70
N SER A 293 11.16 -3.11 -7.01
CA SER A 293 10.57 -2.00 -7.75
C SER A 293 9.21 -2.38 -8.35
N GLY A 294 8.46 -1.40 -8.87
CA GLY A 294 7.17 -1.61 -9.53
C GLY A 294 6.01 -1.99 -8.59
N ASN A 295 4.94 -2.51 -9.18
CA ASN A 295 3.65 -2.74 -8.49
C ASN A 295 3.71 -3.82 -7.39
N LEU A 296 4.66 -4.73 -7.44
CA LEU A 296 4.81 -5.82 -6.47
C LEU A 296 5.79 -5.51 -5.34
N SER A 297 6.41 -4.34 -5.36
CA SER A 297 7.43 -3.93 -4.38
C SER A 297 6.96 -4.02 -2.93
N VAL A 298 5.67 -3.81 -2.66
CA VAL A 298 5.09 -3.94 -1.31
C VAL A 298 5.29 -5.36 -0.78
N PHE A 299 4.85 -6.35 -1.54
CA PHE A 299 4.93 -7.76 -1.15
C PHE A 299 6.39 -8.26 -1.15
N ALA A 300 7.19 -7.79 -2.10
CA ALA A 300 8.61 -8.13 -2.19
C ALA A 300 9.41 -7.60 -1.00
N ASN A 301 9.12 -6.38 -0.53
CA ASN A 301 9.71 -5.83 0.67
C ASN A 301 9.30 -6.62 1.92
N ASP A 302 8.03 -7.08 2.02
CA ASP A 302 7.61 -7.94 3.11
C ASP A 302 8.42 -9.25 3.16
N VAL A 303 8.63 -9.90 2.01
CA VAL A 303 9.50 -11.10 1.92
C VAL A 303 10.93 -10.77 2.34
N LEU A 304 11.50 -9.67 1.85
CA LEU A 304 12.87 -9.24 2.18
C LEU A 304 13.03 -8.97 3.69
N GLU A 305 12.09 -8.30 4.30
CA GLU A 305 12.09 -8.00 5.74
C GLU A 305 12.02 -9.29 6.58
N GLY A 306 11.26 -10.29 6.12
CA GLY A 306 11.27 -11.63 6.72
C GLY A 306 12.65 -12.30 6.63
N ILE A 307 13.29 -12.29 5.46
CA ILE A 307 14.64 -12.83 5.27
C ILE A 307 15.66 -12.13 6.17
N GLN A 308 15.62 -10.79 6.23
CA GLN A 308 16.50 -10.00 7.07
C GLN A 308 16.37 -10.36 8.54
N LEU A 309 15.13 -10.49 9.03
CA LEU A 309 14.89 -10.86 10.43
C LEU A 309 15.43 -12.27 10.76
N ALA A 310 15.33 -13.23 9.83
CA ALA A 310 15.88 -14.57 10.00
C ALA A 310 17.43 -14.55 10.07
N VAL A 311 18.06 -13.78 9.19
CA VAL A 311 19.53 -13.61 9.18
C VAL A 311 20.02 -12.88 10.43
N GLU A 312 19.34 -11.84 10.88
CA GLU A 312 19.65 -11.13 12.13
C GLU A 312 19.55 -12.07 13.34
N ARG A 313 18.47 -12.86 13.42
CA ARG A 313 18.28 -13.83 14.50
C ARG A 313 19.38 -14.90 14.53
N ALA A 314 19.81 -15.37 13.35
CA ALA A 314 20.88 -16.35 13.25
C ALA A 314 22.20 -15.84 13.84
N ARG A 315 22.53 -14.56 13.63
CA ARG A 315 23.72 -13.90 14.19
C ARG A 315 23.72 -13.82 15.74
N GLU A 316 22.52 -13.79 16.34
CA GLU A 316 22.37 -13.77 17.79
C GLU A 316 22.55 -15.18 18.44
N GLN A 317 22.47 -16.24 17.62
CA GLN A 317 22.52 -17.62 18.13
C GLN A 317 23.99 -18.12 18.20
N PRO A 318 24.48 -18.51 19.39
CA PRO A 318 25.83 -19.06 19.53
C PRO A 318 26.06 -20.29 18.63
N GLY A 319 27.23 -20.35 18.02
CA GLY A 319 27.61 -21.48 17.17
C GLY A 319 26.99 -21.50 15.77
N THR A 320 26.18 -20.51 15.41
CA THR A 320 25.68 -20.37 14.04
C THR A 320 26.74 -19.63 13.20
N PRO A 321 27.14 -20.18 12.05
CA PRO A 321 28.04 -19.47 11.13
C PRO A 321 27.47 -18.14 10.66
N THR A 322 28.33 -17.17 10.40
CA THR A 322 27.91 -15.86 9.92
C THR A 322 27.37 -15.95 8.50
N VAL A 323 26.11 -15.50 8.34
CA VAL A 323 25.40 -15.47 7.05
C VAL A 323 25.23 -14.04 6.60
N GLY A 324 25.74 -13.72 5.41
CA GLY A 324 25.48 -12.47 4.70
C GLY A 324 24.25 -12.56 3.81
N LEU A 325 23.62 -11.42 3.51
CA LEU A 325 22.50 -11.32 2.62
C LEU A 325 22.85 -10.47 1.41
N LEU A 326 22.74 -11.05 0.22
CA LEU A 326 22.85 -10.38 -1.08
C LEU A 326 21.45 -10.09 -1.61
N VAL A 327 21.20 -8.87 -2.06
CA VAL A 327 19.85 -8.47 -2.54
C VAL A 327 19.94 -7.97 -3.98
N LYS A 328 19.15 -8.55 -4.85
CA LYS A 328 19.01 -8.13 -6.26
C LYS A 328 17.53 -7.85 -6.57
N ASP A 329 17.27 -6.72 -7.26
CA ASP A 329 15.96 -6.39 -7.78
C ASP A 329 15.76 -7.03 -9.16
N HIS A 330 14.70 -7.80 -9.36
CA HIS A 330 14.46 -8.50 -10.60
C HIS A 330 13.40 -7.87 -11.51
N ASP A 331 12.89 -6.69 -11.16
CA ASP A 331 11.92 -5.96 -12.01
C ASP A 331 12.64 -5.03 -13.02
N ALA A 332 13.97 -5.08 -13.08
CA ALA A 332 14.78 -4.48 -14.12
C ALA A 332 14.45 -5.08 -15.50
N ASP A 333 14.88 -4.41 -16.57
CA ASP A 333 14.75 -4.95 -17.91
C ASP A 333 15.33 -6.40 -17.98
N ARG A 334 14.78 -7.20 -18.88
CA ARG A 334 15.08 -8.65 -18.92
C ARG A 334 16.56 -8.94 -19.08
N GLN A 335 17.29 -8.13 -19.85
CA GLN A 335 18.72 -8.39 -20.11
C GLN A 335 19.56 -8.05 -18.87
N GLY A 336 19.35 -6.89 -18.28
CA GLY A 336 20.03 -6.48 -17.04
C GLY A 336 19.80 -7.48 -15.91
N PHE A 337 18.58 -8.01 -15.80
CA PHE A 337 18.26 -9.05 -14.81
C PHE A 337 19.07 -10.35 -15.03
N LEU A 338 19.21 -10.81 -16.27
CA LEU A 338 19.97 -12.03 -16.58
C LEU A 338 21.47 -11.87 -16.29
N ASP A 339 22.00 -10.68 -16.59
CA ASP A 339 23.41 -10.36 -16.31
C ASP A 339 23.66 -10.32 -14.79
N ASP A 340 22.80 -9.62 -14.03
CA ASP A 340 22.85 -9.57 -12.57
C ASP A 340 22.72 -10.97 -11.92
N LEU A 341 21.83 -11.79 -12.43
CA LEU A 341 21.61 -13.14 -11.93
C LEU A 341 22.83 -14.04 -12.24
N SER A 342 23.43 -13.88 -13.42
CA SER A 342 24.63 -14.60 -13.81
C SER A 342 25.81 -14.22 -12.92
N GLU A 343 26.03 -12.92 -12.66
CA GLU A 343 27.03 -12.43 -11.72
C GLU A 343 26.80 -13.02 -10.32
N LEU A 344 25.57 -12.92 -9.81
CA LEU A 344 25.21 -13.44 -8.50
C LEU A 344 25.56 -14.94 -8.34
N LEU A 345 25.19 -15.76 -9.32
CA LEU A 345 25.35 -17.21 -9.22
C LEU A 345 26.77 -17.70 -9.50
N ASN A 346 27.52 -17.03 -10.38
CA ASN A 346 28.87 -17.46 -10.77
C ASN A 346 29.97 -16.81 -9.93
N ASP A 347 29.82 -15.52 -9.58
CA ASP A 347 30.87 -14.73 -8.92
C ASP A 347 30.63 -14.65 -7.41
N ASP A 348 29.43 -14.27 -6.98
CA ASP A 348 29.07 -14.17 -5.56
C ASP A 348 28.82 -15.52 -4.89
N ARG A 349 28.41 -16.53 -5.65
CA ARG A 349 28.16 -17.92 -5.25
C ARG A 349 27.40 -18.08 -3.93
N PRO A 350 26.17 -17.58 -3.84
CA PRO A 350 25.37 -17.74 -2.64
C PRO A 350 25.08 -19.24 -2.40
N LEU A 351 24.91 -19.62 -1.13
CA LEU A 351 24.55 -21.00 -0.78
C LEU A 351 23.12 -21.35 -1.24
N ALA A 352 22.23 -20.36 -1.23
CA ALA A 352 20.87 -20.47 -1.76
C ALA A 352 20.38 -19.11 -2.25
N VAL A 353 19.36 -19.14 -3.13
CA VAL A 353 18.63 -17.97 -3.60
C VAL A 353 17.18 -18.06 -3.13
N ILE A 354 16.65 -17.02 -2.48
CA ILE A 354 15.24 -16.89 -2.17
C ILE A 354 14.60 -15.94 -3.19
N GLY A 355 13.59 -16.45 -3.90
CA GLY A 355 12.92 -15.83 -5.04
C GLY A 355 12.86 -16.81 -6.22
N PRO A 356 12.30 -16.38 -7.36
CA PRO A 356 11.48 -15.19 -7.54
C PRO A 356 10.10 -15.36 -6.89
N MET A 357 9.36 -14.25 -6.79
CA MET A 357 7.96 -14.30 -6.37
C MET A 357 7.00 -14.64 -7.51
N LEU A 358 7.38 -14.33 -8.74
CA LEU A 358 6.55 -14.51 -9.93
C LEU A 358 6.86 -15.80 -10.65
N SER A 359 5.82 -16.58 -10.95
CA SER A 359 5.93 -17.85 -11.68
C SER A 359 6.53 -17.68 -13.08
N LYS A 360 6.34 -16.53 -13.75
CA LYS A 360 6.89 -16.25 -15.08
C LYS A 360 8.43 -16.29 -15.15
N ASN A 361 9.10 -15.96 -14.05
CA ASN A 361 10.56 -15.89 -13.98
C ASN A 361 11.20 -17.21 -13.50
N LEU A 362 10.38 -18.13 -12.95
CA LEU A 362 10.86 -19.41 -12.42
C LEU A 362 11.63 -20.26 -13.45
N PRO A 363 11.19 -20.44 -14.71
CA PRO A 363 11.88 -21.32 -15.65
C PRO A 363 13.34 -20.92 -15.88
N VAL A 364 13.59 -19.62 -16.10
CA VAL A 364 14.95 -19.11 -16.35
C VAL A 364 15.84 -19.24 -15.11
N MET A 365 15.30 -18.86 -13.95
CA MET A 365 16.06 -18.95 -12.70
C MET A 365 16.31 -20.41 -12.31
N ALA A 366 15.36 -21.33 -12.54
CA ALA A 366 15.52 -22.75 -12.26
C ALA A 366 16.60 -23.39 -13.14
N GLU A 367 16.66 -23.04 -14.44
CA GLU A 367 17.71 -23.48 -15.34
C GLU A 367 19.09 -23.04 -14.83
N MET A 368 19.24 -21.77 -14.45
CA MET A 368 20.50 -21.26 -13.94
C MET A 368 20.87 -21.89 -12.58
N ALA A 369 19.90 -22.04 -11.67
CA ALA A 369 20.09 -22.73 -10.38
C ALA A 369 20.53 -24.19 -10.57
N GLN A 370 19.93 -24.90 -11.53
CA GLN A 370 20.32 -26.29 -11.88
C GLN A 370 21.75 -26.35 -12.40
N ARG A 371 22.15 -25.42 -13.26
CA ARG A 371 23.48 -25.38 -13.85
C ARG A 371 24.57 -25.04 -12.83
N THR A 372 24.28 -24.10 -11.93
CA THR A 372 25.22 -23.65 -10.87
C THR A 372 25.14 -24.51 -9.60
N ARG A 373 24.16 -25.42 -9.51
CA ARG A 373 23.85 -26.27 -8.34
C ARG A 373 23.58 -25.44 -7.06
N VAL A 374 22.91 -24.31 -7.22
CA VAL A 374 22.49 -23.44 -6.12
C VAL A 374 20.98 -23.62 -5.89
N PRO A 375 20.54 -24.06 -4.69
CA PRO A 375 19.11 -24.17 -4.38
C PRO A 375 18.38 -22.85 -4.52
N LEU A 376 17.23 -22.88 -5.22
CA LEU A 376 16.32 -21.77 -5.43
C LEU A 376 15.03 -22.03 -4.67
N ILE A 377 14.68 -21.14 -3.76
CA ILE A 377 13.48 -21.26 -2.92
C ILE A 377 12.51 -20.13 -3.24
N THR A 378 11.41 -20.46 -3.93
CA THR A 378 10.37 -19.45 -4.21
C THR A 378 9.40 -19.31 -3.05
N PRO A 379 9.23 -18.09 -2.47
CA PRO A 379 8.35 -17.89 -1.33
C PRO A 379 6.88 -17.74 -1.72
N ALA A 380 6.57 -17.35 -2.96
CA ALA A 380 5.21 -16.92 -3.35
C ALA A 380 4.70 -17.49 -4.69
N ALA A 381 5.54 -18.12 -5.50
CA ALA A 381 5.08 -18.67 -6.78
C ALA A 381 4.20 -19.91 -6.57
N THR A 382 3.02 -19.92 -7.20
CA THR A 382 1.95 -20.91 -6.97
C THR A 382 1.93 -22.04 -8.02
N LEU A 383 3.10 -22.44 -8.53
CA LEU A 383 3.18 -23.57 -9.48
C LEU A 383 3.03 -24.91 -8.75
N PRO A 384 2.14 -25.80 -9.21
CA PRO A 384 2.11 -27.17 -8.72
C PRO A 384 3.36 -27.91 -9.23
N ASN A 385 4.02 -28.67 -8.39
CA ASN A 385 5.21 -29.45 -8.74
C ASN A 385 6.34 -28.62 -9.38
N VAL A 386 6.96 -27.78 -8.56
CA VAL A 386 8.07 -26.91 -9.00
C VAL A 386 9.29 -27.69 -9.46
N ARG A 387 9.47 -28.93 -9.01
CA ARG A 387 10.59 -29.79 -9.39
C ARG A 387 10.60 -30.21 -10.87
N ARG A 388 9.50 -30.03 -11.59
CA ARG A 388 9.48 -30.20 -13.05
C ARG A 388 10.38 -29.21 -13.78
N LEU A 389 10.67 -28.08 -13.17
CA LEU A 389 11.58 -27.05 -13.72
C LEU A 389 13.05 -27.31 -13.35
N GLY A 390 13.33 -28.11 -12.30
CA GLY A 390 14.68 -28.43 -11.88
C GLY A 390 14.75 -29.03 -10.48
N THR A 391 15.76 -29.89 -10.23
CA THR A 391 15.91 -30.57 -8.92
C THR A 391 16.44 -29.65 -7.81
N TYR A 392 16.91 -28.47 -8.15
CA TYR A 392 17.33 -27.42 -7.22
C TYR A 392 16.25 -26.39 -6.92
N LEU A 393 15.01 -26.58 -7.40
CA LEU A 393 13.91 -25.68 -7.17
C LEU A 393 13.00 -26.19 -6.05
N PHE A 394 12.70 -25.31 -5.09
CA PHE A 394 11.86 -25.53 -3.93
C PHE A 394 10.82 -24.41 -3.80
N SER A 395 9.70 -24.68 -3.11
CA SER A 395 8.66 -23.69 -2.86
C SER A 395 8.20 -23.70 -1.40
N THR A 396 8.22 -22.54 -0.76
CA THR A 396 7.60 -22.33 0.57
C THR A 396 6.25 -21.64 0.47
N SER A 397 5.69 -21.52 -0.73
CA SER A 397 4.42 -20.84 -1.00
C SER A 397 3.25 -21.54 -0.32
N LEU A 398 2.24 -20.76 0.09
CA LEU A 398 0.95 -21.29 0.49
C LEU A 398 0.17 -21.73 -0.75
N THR A 399 0.06 -23.04 -0.98
CA THR A 399 -0.64 -23.58 -2.15
C THR A 399 -2.13 -23.72 -1.94
N TYR A 400 -2.90 -23.72 -3.03
CA TYR A 400 -4.34 -23.98 -2.98
C TYR A 400 -4.64 -25.42 -2.51
N ALA A 401 -3.76 -26.37 -2.86
CA ALA A 401 -3.89 -27.76 -2.44
C ALA A 401 -3.80 -27.91 -0.91
N MET A 402 -2.82 -27.25 -0.27
CA MET A 402 -2.68 -27.27 1.19
C MET A 402 -3.93 -26.69 1.87
N GLN A 403 -4.47 -25.60 1.36
CA GLN A 403 -5.67 -24.95 1.91
C GLN A 403 -6.90 -25.87 1.76
N ALA A 404 -7.15 -26.40 0.55
CA ALA A 404 -8.26 -27.30 0.30
C ALA A 404 -8.16 -28.57 1.16
N GLN A 405 -6.98 -29.16 1.26
CA GLN A 405 -6.71 -30.34 2.10
C GLN A 405 -7.00 -30.09 3.59
N ARG A 406 -6.48 -28.95 4.14
CA ARG A 406 -6.66 -28.66 5.58
C ARG A 406 -8.12 -28.37 5.92
N ILE A 407 -8.83 -27.56 5.12
CA ILE A 407 -10.23 -27.22 5.42
C ILE A 407 -11.17 -28.44 5.21
N ALA A 408 -10.91 -29.26 4.19
CA ALA A 408 -11.66 -30.50 4.00
C ALA A 408 -11.38 -31.52 5.11
N ALA A 409 -10.13 -31.64 5.57
CA ALA A 409 -9.77 -32.48 6.70
C ALA A 409 -10.47 -32.04 8.00
N TYR A 410 -10.48 -30.75 8.29
CA TYR A 410 -11.24 -30.17 9.39
C TYR A 410 -12.73 -30.53 9.31
N ALA A 411 -13.33 -30.24 8.15
CA ALA A 411 -14.76 -30.52 7.95
C ALA A 411 -15.11 -31.98 8.16
N ALA A 412 -14.33 -32.90 7.57
CA ALA A 412 -14.64 -34.34 7.61
C ALA A 412 -14.27 -35.00 8.95
N LYS A 413 -13.09 -34.65 9.55
CA LYS A 413 -12.56 -35.37 10.72
C LYS A 413 -12.94 -34.73 12.05
N GLU A 414 -12.97 -33.39 12.11
CA GLU A 414 -13.20 -32.67 13.35
C GLU A 414 -14.66 -32.29 13.54
N ARG A 415 -15.41 -32.15 12.43
CA ARG A 415 -16.84 -31.74 12.43
C ARG A 415 -17.79 -32.83 11.96
N ASP A 416 -17.29 -33.93 11.39
CA ASP A 416 -18.05 -35.00 10.77
C ASP A 416 -18.99 -34.56 9.65
N TYR A 417 -18.62 -33.52 8.93
CA TYR A 417 -19.37 -33.02 7.77
C TYR A 417 -19.12 -33.91 6.55
N ARG A 418 -20.18 -34.26 5.83
CA ARG A 418 -20.16 -35.15 4.66
C ARG A 418 -20.72 -34.54 3.41
N ARG A 419 -21.66 -33.62 3.52
CA ARG A 419 -22.39 -33.02 2.40
C ARG A 419 -22.11 -31.53 2.31
N PHE A 420 -21.69 -31.06 1.14
CA PHE A 420 -21.23 -29.70 0.94
C PHE A 420 -21.90 -29.02 -0.25
N CYS A 421 -22.19 -27.74 -0.12
CA CYS A 421 -22.37 -26.84 -1.25
C CYS A 421 -21.11 -26.02 -1.47
N ILE A 422 -20.89 -25.54 -2.69
CA ILE A 422 -19.76 -24.69 -3.06
C ILE A 422 -20.32 -23.45 -3.76
N LEU A 423 -19.85 -22.26 -3.32
CA LEU A 423 -20.12 -21.00 -3.99
C LEU A 423 -18.78 -20.26 -4.19
N HIS A 424 -18.33 -20.10 -5.44
CA HIS A 424 -17.00 -19.57 -5.71
C HIS A 424 -17.00 -18.48 -6.79
N PRO A 425 -16.05 -17.54 -6.76
CA PRO A 425 -15.88 -16.57 -7.84
C PRO A 425 -15.40 -17.25 -9.13
N ASP A 426 -15.81 -16.73 -10.28
CA ASP A 426 -15.35 -17.19 -11.60
C ASP A 426 -13.96 -16.65 -11.94
N THR A 427 -13.00 -16.94 -11.08
CA THR A 427 -11.58 -16.61 -11.21
C THR A 427 -10.75 -17.88 -11.19
N VAL A 428 -9.48 -17.79 -11.58
CA VAL A 428 -8.54 -18.93 -11.47
C VAL A 428 -8.45 -19.41 -10.02
N TYR A 429 -8.38 -18.47 -9.06
CA TYR A 429 -8.35 -18.76 -7.63
C TYR A 429 -9.59 -19.55 -7.17
N GLY A 430 -10.79 -19.06 -7.47
CA GLY A 430 -12.05 -19.69 -7.06
C GLY A 430 -12.23 -21.08 -7.69
N ARG A 431 -12.03 -21.18 -9.00
CA ARG A 431 -12.18 -22.46 -9.74
C ARG A 431 -11.20 -23.54 -9.25
N GLU A 432 -9.93 -23.16 -9.05
CA GLU A 432 -8.91 -24.14 -8.65
C GLU A 432 -9.11 -24.63 -7.20
N LEU A 433 -9.44 -23.73 -6.27
CA LEU A 433 -9.77 -24.11 -4.90
C LEU A 433 -11.05 -24.97 -4.83
N ALA A 434 -12.09 -24.65 -5.60
CA ALA A 434 -13.29 -25.46 -5.67
C ALA A 434 -12.97 -26.87 -6.20
N ARG A 435 -12.21 -26.95 -7.29
CA ARG A 435 -11.78 -28.24 -7.87
C ARG A 435 -10.99 -29.10 -6.87
N LEU A 436 -10.04 -28.50 -6.17
CA LEU A 436 -9.22 -29.21 -5.18
C LEU A 436 -10.05 -29.62 -3.96
N PHE A 437 -10.95 -28.76 -3.48
CA PHE A 437 -11.83 -29.09 -2.37
C PHE A 437 -12.78 -30.26 -2.72
N ILE A 438 -13.35 -30.28 -3.94
CA ILE A 438 -14.14 -31.40 -4.44
C ILE A 438 -13.33 -32.70 -4.39
N GLN A 439 -12.09 -32.68 -4.85
CA GLN A 439 -11.20 -33.84 -4.82
C GLN A 439 -10.97 -34.33 -3.38
N GLU A 440 -10.66 -33.43 -2.45
CA GLU A 440 -10.39 -33.75 -1.06
C GLU A 440 -11.64 -34.28 -0.32
N VAL A 441 -12.82 -33.71 -0.60
CA VAL A 441 -14.10 -34.18 -0.06
C VAL A 441 -14.41 -35.60 -0.53
N ARG A 442 -14.28 -35.88 -1.83
CA ARG A 442 -14.50 -37.24 -2.39
C ARG A 442 -13.55 -38.27 -1.84
N GLN A 443 -12.27 -37.94 -1.61
CA GLN A 443 -11.29 -38.85 -0.99
C GLN A 443 -11.64 -39.16 0.49
N ARG A 444 -12.55 -38.42 1.09
CA ARG A 444 -13.02 -38.62 2.47
C ARG A 444 -14.47 -39.06 2.54
N ASP A 445 -14.96 -39.68 1.47
CA ASP A 445 -16.33 -40.22 1.36
C ASP A 445 -17.41 -39.12 1.54
N GLY A 446 -17.11 -37.88 1.20
CA GLY A 446 -18.05 -36.77 1.20
C GLY A 446 -18.71 -36.55 -0.16
N GLU A 447 -19.83 -35.84 -0.16
CA GLU A 447 -20.63 -35.52 -1.35
C GLU A 447 -20.72 -34.00 -1.57
N ILE A 448 -20.68 -33.59 -2.84
CA ILE A 448 -21.01 -32.22 -3.25
C ILE A 448 -22.46 -32.20 -3.75
N ILE A 449 -23.29 -31.43 -3.07
CA ILE A 449 -24.72 -31.30 -3.39
C ILE A 449 -24.95 -30.37 -4.56
N ALA A 450 -24.31 -29.19 -4.52
CA ALA A 450 -24.43 -28.18 -5.57
C ALA A 450 -23.17 -27.31 -5.65
N ILE A 451 -22.91 -26.78 -6.83
CA ILE A 451 -21.80 -25.85 -7.10
C ILE A 451 -22.37 -24.66 -7.88
N GLU A 452 -22.12 -23.48 -7.40
CA GLU A 452 -22.52 -22.25 -8.07
C GLU A 452 -21.31 -21.29 -8.19
N THR A 453 -21.33 -20.50 -9.26
CA THR A 453 -20.29 -19.50 -9.53
C THR A 453 -20.89 -18.09 -9.58
N PHE A 454 -20.07 -17.11 -9.19
CA PHE A 454 -20.40 -15.69 -9.31
C PHE A 454 -19.25 -14.92 -9.98
N LYS A 455 -19.56 -13.76 -10.56
CA LYS A 455 -18.54 -12.90 -11.20
C LYS A 455 -17.80 -12.08 -10.16
N GLU A 456 -16.52 -11.84 -10.38
CA GLU A 456 -15.73 -10.92 -9.53
C GLU A 456 -16.38 -9.53 -9.52
N GLY A 457 -16.59 -8.95 -8.31
CA GLY A 457 -17.25 -7.67 -8.12
C GLY A 457 -18.80 -7.74 -8.13
N GLU A 458 -19.40 -8.93 -8.25
CA GLU A 458 -20.83 -9.13 -8.07
C GLU A 458 -21.25 -8.85 -6.62
N THR A 459 -22.39 -8.19 -6.43
CA THR A 459 -22.92 -7.83 -5.10
C THR A 459 -24.26 -8.48 -4.79
N ASP A 460 -24.94 -9.04 -5.80
CA ASP A 460 -26.19 -9.79 -5.65
C ASP A 460 -25.95 -11.28 -5.94
N PHE A 461 -25.95 -12.09 -4.90
CA PHE A 461 -25.76 -13.53 -4.94
C PHE A 461 -27.08 -14.33 -4.82
N GLY A 462 -28.21 -13.63 -4.75
CA GLY A 462 -29.54 -14.22 -4.62
C GLY A 462 -29.82 -15.32 -5.63
N PRO A 463 -29.58 -15.11 -6.93
CA PRO A 463 -29.83 -16.14 -7.95
C PRO A 463 -29.01 -17.42 -7.72
N GLN A 464 -27.73 -17.32 -7.36
CA GLN A 464 -26.86 -18.46 -7.08
C GLN A 464 -27.33 -19.20 -5.82
N ILE A 465 -27.64 -18.45 -4.75
CA ILE A 465 -28.13 -18.99 -3.49
C ILE A 465 -29.45 -19.74 -3.68
N GLN A 466 -30.36 -19.21 -4.50
CA GLN A 466 -31.65 -19.89 -4.82
C GLN A 466 -31.40 -21.19 -5.59
N ARG A 467 -30.44 -21.24 -6.52
CA ARG A 467 -30.10 -22.47 -7.24
C ARG A 467 -29.48 -23.51 -6.33
N LEU A 468 -28.55 -23.12 -5.41
CA LEU A 468 -28.02 -24.02 -4.39
C LEU A 468 -29.14 -24.65 -3.55
N LYS A 469 -30.07 -23.81 -3.07
CA LYS A 469 -31.24 -24.24 -2.29
C LYS A 469 -32.16 -25.18 -3.09
N ALA A 470 -32.38 -24.91 -4.37
CA ALA A 470 -33.20 -25.73 -5.23
C ALA A 470 -32.58 -27.12 -5.48
N GLU A 471 -31.27 -27.20 -5.67
CA GLU A 471 -30.57 -28.48 -5.83
C GLU A 471 -30.56 -29.29 -4.54
N ASP A 472 -30.37 -28.64 -3.38
CA ASP A 472 -30.45 -29.30 -2.08
C ASP A 472 -31.85 -29.87 -1.81
N LEU A 473 -32.91 -29.10 -2.09
CA LEU A 473 -34.31 -29.56 -1.90
C LEU A 473 -34.67 -30.76 -2.79
N LYS A 474 -33.98 -30.97 -3.91
CA LYS A 474 -34.18 -32.16 -4.74
C LYS A 474 -33.56 -33.41 -4.14
N LYS A 475 -32.56 -33.26 -3.27
CA LYS A 475 -31.78 -34.37 -2.73
C LYS A 475 -32.09 -34.63 -1.26
N TYR A 476 -31.79 -33.67 -0.39
CA TYR A 476 -31.76 -33.84 1.05
C TYR A 476 -32.44 -32.75 1.84
N GLY A 477 -32.57 -31.55 1.27
CA GLY A 477 -33.18 -30.39 1.92
C GLY A 477 -34.64 -30.57 2.23
N LEU A 478 -35.11 -29.99 3.35
CA LEU A 478 -36.51 -30.05 3.75
C LEU A 478 -37.13 -28.67 3.72
N ALA A 479 -38.36 -28.61 3.20
CA ALA A 479 -39.19 -27.42 3.18
C ALA A 479 -40.52 -27.69 3.93
N ILE A 480 -40.58 -27.25 5.19
CA ILE A 480 -41.72 -27.53 6.07
C ILE A 480 -42.59 -26.25 6.16
N PRO A 481 -43.88 -26.31 5.78
CA PRO A 481 -44.79 -25.22 6.04
C PRO A 481 -45.06 -25.07 7.54
N VAL A 482 -44.78 -23.87 8.09
CA VAL A 482 -45.01 -23.57 9.50
C VAL A 482 -46.06 -22.48 9.61
N ASP A 483 -47.07 -22.70 10.47
CA ASP A 483 -48.05 -21.68 10.78
C ASP A 483 -47.41 -20.58 11.66
N VAL A 484 -47.43 -19.34 11.18
CA VAL A 484 -46.91 -18.20 11.95
C VAL A 484 -47.89 -17.85 13.08
N PRO A 485 -47.44 -17.75 14.35
CA PRO A 485 -48.31 -17.32 15.45
C PRO A 485 -48.91 -15.93 15.15
N ARG A 486 -50.21 -15.80 15.34
CA ARG A 486 -50.95 -14.55 15.15
C ARG A 486 -50.51 -13.48 16.15
N LEU A 487 -50.13 -12.31 15.65
CA LEU A 487 -50.05 -11.12 16.50
C LEU A 487 -51.46 -10.62 16.83
N PRO A 488 -51.80 -10.37 18.12
CA PRO A 488 -53.10 -9.83 18.49
C PRO A 488 -53.36 -8.46 17.85
N GLY A 489 -54.47 -8.29 17.14
CA GLY A 489 -54.94 -6.98 16.66
C GLY A 489 -54.86 -6.70 15.15
N LYS A 490 -54.50 -7.65 14.28
CA LYS A 490 -54.58 -7.47 12.81
C LYS A 490 -55.77 -8.23 12.20
N PRO A 491 -56.48 -7.65 11.18
CA PRO A 491 -57.61 -8.29 10.55
C PRO A 491 -57.19 -9.56 9.79
N ILE A 492 -58.13 -10.50 9.66
CA ILE A 492 -57.98 -11.83 9.06
C ILE A 492 -57.68 -11.67 7.55
N SER A 493 -56.43 -11.70 7.18
CA SER A 493 -55.94 -11.92 5.83
C SER A 493 -55.22 -13.27 5.84
N ARG A 494 -55.47 -14.12 4.84
CA ARG A 494 -54.93 -15.48 4.63
C ARG A 494 -53.75 -15.83 5.48
N THR A 495 -53.80 -16.98 6.17
CA THR A 495 -52.67 -17.60 6.90
C THR A 495 -51.45 -17.62 5.97
N GLU A 496 -50.50 -16.70 6.20
CA GLU A 496 -49.22 -16.75 5.53
C GLU A 496 -48.44 -17.94 6.10
N LYS A 497 -48.44 -19.03 5.35
CA LYS A 497 -47.59 -20.17 5.68
C LYS A 497 -46.14 -19.75 5.35
N ARG A 498 -45.34 -19.54 6.37
CA ARG A 498 -43.91 -19.42 6.18
C ARG A 498 -43.33 -20.82 5.96
N VAL A 499 -42.55 -20.98 4.90
CA VAL A 499 -41.85 -22.24 4.64
C VAL A 499 -40.50 -22.18 5.34
N LEU A 500 -40.36 -23.02 6.35
CA LEU A 500 -39.04 -23.18 7.03
C LEU A 500 -38.20 -24.12 6.19
N TYR A 501 -37.05 -23.60 5.72
CA TYR A 501 -36.07 -24.41 5.01
C TYR A 501 -35.03 -24.93 5.97
N THR A 502 -34.75 -26.22 5.92
CA THR A 502 -33.66 -26.89 6.63
C THR A 502 -32.68 -27.44 5.61
N PRO A 503 -31.43 -26.96 5.55
CA PRO A 503 -30.42 -27.50 4.65
C PRO A 503 -30.18 -28.99 4.88
N GLY A 504 -30.07 -29.75 3.80
CA GLY A 504 -29.66 -31.15 3.79
C GLY A 504 -28.15 -31.32 3.67
N PHE A 505 -27.41 -30.24 3.48
CA PHE A 505 -25.94 -30.23 3.48
C PHE A 505 -25.41 -29.70 4.83
N ASP A 506 -24.16 -30.07 5.15
CA ASP A 506 -23.55 -29.80 6.46
C ASP A 506 -22.78 -28.47 6.48
N ALA A 507 -22.25 -28.02 5.35
CA ALA A 507 -21.50 -26.76 5.24
C ALA A 507 -21.45 -26.22 3.81
N ILE A 508 -21.12 -24.92 3.69
CA ILE A 508 -20.88 -24.25 2.41
C ILE A 508 -19.41 -23.84 2.34
N PHE A 509 -18.70 -24.29 1.30
CA PHE A 509 -17.34 -23.87 1.01
C PHE A 509 -17.34 -22.64 0.08
N ILE A 510 -16.73 -21.53 0.53
CA ILE A 510 -16.74 -20.25 -0.18
C ILE A 510 -15.31 -19.72 -0.30
N PRO A 511 -14.52 -20.16 -1.30
CA PRO A 511 -13.18 -19.66 -1.55
C PRO A 511 -13.26 -18.27 -2.22
N SER A 512 -13.56 -17.24 -1.45
CA SER A 512 -13.74 -15.87 -1.89
C SER A 512 -12.79 -14.92 -1.15
N ARG A 513 -12.84 -13.63 -1.52
CA ARG A 513 -12.13 -12.57 -0.81
C ARG A 513 -12.96 -12.05 0.38
N SER A 514 -12.30 -11.37 1.30
CA SER A 514 -12.90 -10.88 2.55
C SER A 514 -14.08 -9.92 2.35
N HIS A 515 -14.09 -9.11 1.31
CA HIS A 515 -15.20 -8.17 1.01
C HIS A 515 -16.45 -8.88 0.46
N GLU A 516 -16.31 -10.04 -0.17
CA GLU A 516 -17.42 -10.80 -0.75
C GLU A 516 -18.14 -11.62 0.32
N ILE A 517 -17.39 -12.24 1.24
CA ILE A 517 -17.98 -13.18 2.21
C ILE A 517 -18.99 -12.51 3.14
N GLY A 518 -18.80 -11.25 3.55
CA GLY A 518 -19.78 -10.52 4.36
C GLY A 518 -21.11 -10.34 3.63
N LEU A 519 -21.08 -9.99 2.33
CA LEU A 519 -22.26 -9.84 1.50
C LEU A 519 -22.94 -11.19 1.24
N ILE A 520 -22.17 -12.23 0.96
CA ILE A 520 -22.69 -13.59 0.73
C ILE A 520 -23.39 -14.12 1.98
N ALA A 521 -22.76 -13.99 3.16
CA ALA A 521 -23.32 -14.47 4.41
C ALA A 521 -24.64 -13.77 4.77
N ALA A 522 -24.73 -12.46 4.57
CA ALA A 522 -25.96 -11.71 4.78
C ALA A 522 -27.09 -12.19 3.84
N GLN A 523 -26.79 -12.47 2.57
CA GLN A 523 -27.77 -12.97 1.61
C GLN A 523 -28.13 -14.44 1.86
N LEU A 524 -27.22 -15.28 2.30
CA LEU A 524 -27.54 -16.63 2.77
C LEU A 524 -28.56 -16.58 3.92
N ALA A 525 -28.32 -15.71 4.90
CA ALA A 525 -29.24 -15.50 6.03
C ALA A 525 -30.62 -14.97 5.56
N TYR A 526 -30.63 -14.03 4.58
CA TYR A 526 -31.88 -13.53 3.97
C TYR A 526 -32.70 -14.63 3.28
N HIS A 527 -32.04 -15.62 2.68
CA HIS A 527 -32.67 -16.78 2.05
C HIS A 527 -32.96 -17.94 3.01
N ASP A 528 -32.89 -17.69 4.31
CA ASP A 528 -33.09 -18.69 5.39
C ASP A 528 -32.09 -19.87 5.34
N ILE A 529 -30.89 -19.68 4.77
CA ILE A 529 -29.83 -20.69 4.77
C ILE A 529 -28.94 -20.48 5.99
N LYS A 530 -29.04 -21.39 6.93
CA LYS A 530 -28.20 -21.44 8.15
C LYS A 530 -27.30 -22.68 8.10
N ALA A 531 -26.09 -22.51 7.65
CA ALA A 531 -25.10 -23.57 7.56
C ALA A 531 -23.70 -23.01 7.91
N PRO A 532 -22.82 -23.83 8.48
CA PRO A 532 -21.42 -23.48 8.67
C PRO A 532 -20.74 -23.02 7.36
N LEU A 533 -19.98 -21.93 7.43
CA LEU A 533 -19.24 -21.39 6.30
C LEU A 533 -17.77 -21.79 6.43
N LEU A 534 -17.22 -22.33 5.35
CA LEU A 534 -15.84 -22.77 5.24
C LEU A 534 -15.11 -21.91 4.20
N GLY A 535 -13.91 -21.45 4.52
CA GLY A 535 -13.15 -20.55 3.67
C GLY A 535 -11.65 -20.82 3.61
N THR A 536 -10.96 -19.89 2.98
CA THR A 536 -9.52 -19.95 2.74
C THR A 536 -8.86 -18.62 3.14
N ASN A 537 -7.54 -18.51 2.97
CA ASN A 537 -6.75 -17.34 3.35
C ASN A 537 -7.27 -16.00 2.78
N GLY A 538 -8.09 -16.02 1.74
CA GLY A 538 -8.74 -14.82 1.20
C GLY A 538 -9.64 -14.09 2.21
N TRP A 539 -10.04 -14.75 3.30
CA TRP A 539 -10.86 -14.16 4.38
C TRP A 539 -10.04 -13.46 5.46
N ASN A 540 -8.72 -13.70 5.54
CA ASN A 540 -7.87 -13.11 6.58
C ASN A 540 -7.61 -11.62 6.30
N SER A 541 -8.53 -10.78 6.76
CA SER A 541 -8.45 -9.32 6.67
C SER A 541 -8.95 -8.70 7.97
N GLN A 542 -8.20 -7.75 8.52
CA GLN A 542 -8.62 -7.02 9.73
C GLN A 542 -9.93 -6.26 9.49
N ASP A 543 -10.16 -5.75 8.28
CA ASP A 543 -11.40 -5.07 7.94
C ASP A 543 -12.58 -6.04 7.97
N PHE A 544 -12.41 -7.26 7.45
CA PHE A 544 -13.44 -8.28 7.56
C PHE A 544 -13.75 -8.63 9.03
N ALA A 545 -12.75 -8.83 9.86
CA ALA A 545 -12.96 -9.12 11.28
C ALA A 545 -13.77 -8.02 11.98
N ARG A 546 -13.50 -6.73 11.67
CA ARG A 546 -14.22 -5.58 12.27
C ARG A 546 -15.63 -5.36 11.72
N THR A 547 -15.85 -5.63 10.42
CA THR A 547 -17.13 -5.40 9.75
C THR A 547 -18.01 -6.64 9.73
N ALA A 548 -17.46 -7.79 10.09
CA ALA A 548 -18.19 -9.04 10.19
C ALA A 548 -19.33 -8.93 11.21
N ASP A 549 -20.55 -8.99 10.74
CA ASP A 549 -21.72 -9.03 11.58
C ASP A 549 -21.98 -10.46 12.10
N ARG A 550 -23.10 -10.63 12.83
CA ARG A 550 -23.47 -11.94 13.38
C ARG A 550 -23.72 -13.02 12.33
N THR A 551 -23.82 -12.67 11.05
CA THR A 551 -24.10 -13.65 9.98
C THR A 551 -22.90 -14.51 9.62
N VAL A 552 -21.68 -14.03 9.91
CA VAL A 552 -20.44 -14.78 9.71
C VAL A 552 -19.85 -15.37 11.00
N ASP A 553 -20.53 -15.18 12.15
CA ASP A 553 -20.05 -15.74 13.42
C ASP A 553 -20.05 -17.28 13.34
N GLY A 554 -18.94 -17.91 13.72
CA GLY A 554 -18.72 -19.34 13.56
C GLY A 554 -18.12 -19.76 12.20
N ALA A 555 -18.02 -18.87 11.22
CA ALA A 555 -17.36 -19.13 9.94
C ALA A 555 -15.89 -19.54 10.17
N THR A 556 -15.44 -20.60 9.51
CA THR A 556 -14.11 -21.17 9.73
C THR A 556 -13.30 -21.17 8.43
N PHE A 557 -12.04 -20.78 8.51
CA PHE A 557 -11.16 -20.73 7.35
C PHE A 557 -9.72 -21.11 7.71
N VAL A 558 -8.92 -21.38 6.69
CA VAL A 558 -7.50 -21.73 6.85
C VAL A 558 -6.60 -20.62 6.31
N ASP A 559 -5.47 -20.41 6.99
CA ASP A 559 -4.41 -19.53 6.49
C ASP A 559 -3.02 -20.09 6.78
N GLY A 560 -2.04 -19.62 6.04
CA GLY A 560 -0.62 -19.92 6.25
C GLY A 560 0.01 -19.13 7.39
N PHE A 561 -0.60 -18.01 7.82
CA PHE A 561 -0.10 -17.15 8.88
C PHE A 561 -1.23 -16.46 9.65
N PHE A 562 -1.09 -16.44 10.97
CA PHE A 562 -1.98 -15.71 11.85
C PHE A 562 -1.17 -14.85 12.83
N VAL A 563 -1.25 -13.53 12.68
CA VAL A 563 -0.44 -12.58 13.45
C VAL A 563 -0.73 -12.60 14.94
N ASP A 564 -1.99 -12.87 15.34
CA ASP A 564 -2.44 -12.92 16.73
C ASP A 564 -2.40 -14.36 17.30
N SER A 565 -1.66 -15.27 16.66
CA SER A 565 -1.51 -16.65 17.12
C SER A 565 -0.91 -16.69 18.54
N PRO A 566 -1.46 -17.50 19.45
CA PRO A 566 -0.90 -17.70 20.78
C PRO A 566 0.40 -18.54 20.77
N THR A 567 0.80 -19.08 19.62
CA THR A 567 2.00 -19.90 19.50
C THR A 567 3.26 -19.08 19.83
N PRO A 568 4.11 -19.52 20.79
CA PRO A 568 5.27 -18.73 21.23
C PRO A 568 6.23 -18.30 20.11
N ALA A 569 6.44 -19.18 19.11
CA ALA A 569 7.30 -18.86 17.96
C ALA A 569 6.73 -17.72 17.11
N VAL A 570 5.40 -17.67 16.92
CA VAL A 570 4.73 -16.59 16.20
C VAL A 570 4.78 -15.31 17.00
N GLN A 571 4.51 -15.35 18.31
CA GLN A 571 4.56 -14.17 19.17
C GLN A 571 5.96 -13.54 19.21
N GLU A 572 7.01 -14.36 19.36
CA GLU A 572 8.41 -13.88 19.32
C GLU A 572 8.72 -13.23 17.94
N PHE A 573 8.31 -13.88 16.87
CA PHE A 573 8.50 -13.34 15.51
C PHE A 573 7.80 -12.00 15.33
N VAL A 574 6.53 -11.90 15.71
CA VAL A 574 5.74 -10.66 15.59
C VAL A 574 6.34 -9.53 16.42
N GLN A 575 6.72 -9.79 17.67
CA GLN A 575 7.36 -8.79 18.55
C GLN A 575 8.70 -8.28 17.98
N ARG A 576 9.56 -9.20 17.50
CA ARG A 576 10.84 -8.84 16.87
C ARG A 576 10.62 -8.01 15.60
N TYR A 577 9.67 -8.43 14.77
CA TYR A 577 9.35 -7.74 13.53
C TYR A 577 8.83 -6.33 13.79
N GLN A 578 7.84 -6.18 14.70
CA GLN A 578 7.29 -4.89 15.07
C GLN A 578 8.35 -3.96 15.67
N LYS A 579 9.24 -4.50 16.54
CA LYS A 579 10.36 -3.72 17.09
C LYS A 579 11.30 -3.22 15.99
N ARG A 580 11.57 -4.04 14.99
CA ARG A 580 12.55 -3.75 13.93
C ARG A 580 12.00 -2.86 12.83
N PHE A 581 10.76 -3.11 12.38
CA PHE A 581 10.19 -2.48 11.18
C PHE A 581 9.02 -1.54 11.47
N GLN A 582 8.53 -1.48 12.72
CA GLN A 582 7.44 -0.61 13.17
C GLN A 582 6.12 -0.81 12.41
N THR A 583 5.92 -2.01 11.86
CA THR A 583 4.73 -2.44 11.11
C THR A 583 4.32 -3.85 11.54
N THR A 584 3.16 -4.32 11.06
CA THR A 584 2.67 -5.67 11.32
C THR A 584 3.14 -6.62 10.20
N PRO A 585 3.70 -7.81 10.53
CA PRO A 585 4.13 -8.77 9.52
C PRO A 585 2.95 -9.37 8.76
N SER A 586 3.17 -9.68 7.49
CA SER A 586 2.21 -10.34 6.60
C SER A 586 2.55 -11.82 6.38
N LEU A 587 1.68 -12.52 5.63
CA LEU A 587 1.98 -13.86 5.13
C LEU A 587 3.28 -13.90 4.33
N PHE A 588 3.55 -12.88 3.50
CA PHE A 588 4.78 -12.78 2.71
C PHE A 588 6.02 -12.60 3.57
N THR A 589 5.92 -11.82 4.65
CA THR A 589 6.98 -11.68 5.65
C THR A 589 7.34 -13.04 6.27
N MET A 590 6.33 -13.80 6.67
CA MET A 590 6.51 -15.13 7.25
C MET A 590 7.15 -16.10 6.24
N GLN A 591 6.71 -16.08 4.98
CA GLN A 591 7.26 -16.96 3.93
C GLN A 591 8.74 -16.66 3.66
N GLY A 592 9.14 -15.39 3.65
CA GLY A 592 10.54 -14.98 3.55
C GLY A 592 11.37 -15.42 4.75
N TYR A 593 10.82 -15.24 5.95
CA TYR A 593 11.44 -15.66 7.21
C TYR A 593 11.66 -17.17 7.26
N ASP A 594 10.63 -17.97 6.99
CA ASP A 594 10.71 -19.44 6.99
C ASP A 594 11.69 -19.95 5.93
N ALA A 595 11.69 -19.40 4.70
CA ALA A 595 12.61 -19.77 3.65
C ALA A 595 14.07 -19.56 4.08
N ALA A 596 14.39 -18.39 4.64
CA ALA A 596 15.74 -18.09 5.13
C ALA A 596 16.12 -18.94 6.34
N ARG A 597 15.21 -19.14 7.29
CA ARG A 597 15.42 -19.98 8.48
C ARG A 597 15.74 -21.42 8.13
N ILE A 598 15.03 -21.97 7.16
CA ILE A 598 15.28 -23.36 6.67
C ILE A 598 16.69 -23.48 6.08
N VAL A 599 17.15 -22.52 5.28
CA VAL A 599 18.52 -22.51 4.75
C VAL A 599 19.55 -22.39 5.88
N ILE A 600 19.34 -21.49 6.82
CA ILE A 600 20.21 -21.31 7.99
C ILE A 600 20.30 -22.59 8.84
N GLU A 601 19.20 -23.31 8.97
CA GLU A 601 19.18 -24.59 9.65
C GLU A 601 20.03 -25.64 8.90
N GLY A 602 19.96 -25.65 7.56
CA GLY A 602 20.85 -26.48 6.73
C GLY A 602 22.33 -26.17 7.00
N ILE A 603 22.70 -24.88 7.06
CA ILE A 603 24.08 -24.47 7.40
C ILE A 603 24.49 -24.98 8.78
N ARG A 604 23.63 -24.89 9.78
CA ARG A 604 23.87 -25.41 11.12
C ARG A 604 24.09 -26.93 11.17
N HIS A 605 23.48 -27.63 10.24
CA HIS A 605 23.64 -29.09 10.08
C HIS A 605 24.78 -29.46 9.11
N GLY A 606 25.64 -28.50 8.75
CA GLY A 606 26.83 -28.74 7.96
C GLY A 606 26.65 -28.69 6.45
N ALA A 607 25.51 -28.18 5.95
CA ALA A 607 25.34 -27.95 4.52
C ALA A 607 26.16 -26.71 4.09
N THR A 608 27.36 -26.97 3.56
CA THR A 608 28.35 -25.96 3.18
C THR A 608 28.44 -25.74 1.66
N SER A 609 27.69 -26.48 0.89
CA SER A 609 27.57 -26.35 -0.57
C SER A 609 26.09 -26.40 -1.01
N GLY A 610 25.83 -25.96 -2.24
CA GLY A 610 24.47 -26.02 -2.80
C GLY A 610 23.94 -27.45 -2.92
N GLU A 611 24.81 -28.42 -3.26
CA GLU A 611 24.44 -29.84 -3.32
C GLU A 611 24.08 -30.38 -1.93
N ALA A 612 24.91 -30.09 -0.90
CA ALA A 612 24.66 -30.56 0.45
C ALA A 612 23.38 -29.92 1.02
N LEU A 613 23.10 -28.63 0.69
CA LEU A 613 21.85 -27.98 1.06
C LEU A 613 20.65 -28.60 0.34
N GLN A 614 20.75 -28.89 -0.95
CA GLN A 614 19.71 -29.57 -1.72
C GLN A 614 19.36 -30.92 -1.11
N GLU A 615 20.37 -31.75 -0.75
CA GLU A 615 20.19 -33.02 -0.08
C GLU A 615 19.54 -32.84 1.30
N PHE A 616 20.02 -31.86 2.09
CA PHE A 616 19.42 -31.55 3.38
C PHE A 616 17.94 -31.19 3.25
N LEU A 617 17.56 -30.32 2.32
CA LEU A 617 16.18 -29.91 2.10
C LEU A 617 15.27 -31.07 1.73
N MET A 618 15.78 -32.05 1.01
CA MET A 618 15.00 -33.25 0.57
C MET A 618 14.87 -34.32 1.62
N THR A 619 15.81 -34.42 2.55
CA THR A 619 15.88 -35.54 3.50
C THR A 619 15.36 -35.18 4.89
N GLN A 620 15.31 -33.92 5.23
CA GLN A 620 14.86 -33.47 6.58
C GLN A 620 13.34 -33.38 6.67
N HIS A 621 12.82 -33.93 7.78
CA HIS A 621 11.37 -34.03 8.03
C HIS A 621 10.83 -33.07 9.10
N ASN A 622 11.67 -32.34 9.81
CA ASN A 622 11.28 -31.42 10.87
C ASN A 622 11.92 -30.05 10.68
N LEU A 623 11.84 -29.55 9.44
CA LEU A 623 12.33 -28.20 9.13
C LEU A 623 11.56 -27.16 9.95
N PRO A 624 12.25 -26.18 10.57
CA PRO A 624 11.61 -25.23 11.46
C PRO A 624 10.84 -24.18 10.65
N THR A 625 9.51 -24.09 10.90
CA THR A 625 8.67 -22.98 10.41
C THR A 625 7.92 -22.35 11.57
N LEU A 626 7.31 -21.18 11.34
CA LEU A 626 6.49 -20.50 12.35
C LEU A 626 5.20 -21.25 12.64
N ALA A 627 4.65 -21.94 11.66
CA ALA A 627 3.43 -22.74 11.82
C ALA A 627 3.69 -24.13 12.45
N GLY A 628 4.97 -24.52 12.62
CA GLY A 628 5.36 -25.84 13.17
C GLY A 628 6.35 -26.57 12.28
N PRO A 629 6.65 -27.83 12.57
CA PRO A 629 7.58 -28.64 11.79
C PRO A 629 7.06 -28.90 10.39
N ALA A 630 7.98 -28.86 9.40
CA ALA A 630 7.67 -28.96 7.98
C ALA A 630 8.65 -29.89 7.25
N SER A 631 8.31 -30.30 6.03
CA SER A 631 9.20 -31.05 5.15
C SER A 631 8.88 -30.75 3.68
N PHE A 632 9.89 -30.83 2.82
CA PHE A 632 9.64 -30.75 1.38
C PHE A 632 9.15 -32.08 0.83
N GLY A 633 8.09 -32.03 0.04
CA GLY A 633 7.59 -33.19 -0.71
C GLY A 633 8.40 -33.49 -1.95
N PRO A 634 8.12 -34.64 -2.61
CA PRO A 634 8.78 -35.02 -3.87
C PRO A 634 8.60 -34.00 -5.00
N ASP A 635 7.55 -33.18 -4.93
CA ASP A 635 7.22 -32.10 -5.85
C ASP A 635 8.01 -30.80 -5.58
N GLY A 636 8.81 -30.75 -4.50
CA GLY A 636 9.58 -29.59 -4.07
C GLY A 636 8.76 -28.54 -3.29
N THR A 637 7.53 -28.86 -2.92
CA THR A 637 6.67 -27.97 -2.12
C THR A 637 6.85 -28.23 -0.63
N LEU A 638 6.94 -27.18 0.18
CA LEU A 638 7.01 -27.28 1.63
C LEU A 638 5.64 -27.63 2.22
N HIS A 639 5.50 -28.82 2.79
CA HIS A 639 4.34 -29.24 3.55
C HIS A 639 4.50 -28.83 5.01
N ARG A 640 3.61 -27.95 5.48
CA ARG A 640 3.61 -27.43 6.85
C ARG A 640 2.18 -27.36 7.39
N PRO A 641 1.98 -27.30 8.71
CA PRO A 641 0.68 -27.02 9.29
C PRO A 641 0.14 -25.66 8.80
N LEU A 642 -1.17 -25.55 8.70
CA LEU A 642 -1.88 -24.29 8.45
C LEU A 642 -2.72 -23.95 9.67
N PHE A 643 -2.81 -22.66 9.97
CA PHE A 643 -3.67 -22.14 11.02
C PHE A 643 -5.14 -22.32 10.64
N LEU A 644 -5.92 -22.88 11.55
CA LEU A 644 -7.36 -22.98 11.43
C LEU A 644 -8.00 -21.86 12.26
N LEU A 645 -8.71 -20.96 11.60
CA LEU A 645 -9.23 -19.73 12.19
C LEU A 645 -10.75 -19.74 12.15
N GLN A 646 -11.38 -19.24 13.22
CA GLN A 646 -12.81 -19.06 13.31
C GLN A 646 -13.16 -17.62 13.64
N VAL A 647 -14.21 -17.09 13.00
CA VAL A 647 -14.79 -15.79 13.35
C VAL A 647 -15.61 -15.95 14.63
N LYS A 648 -15.27 -15.20 15.66
CA LYS A 648 -16.01 -15.13 16.93
C LYS A 648 -16.14 -13.69 17.40
N GLN A 649 -17.37 -13.19 17.45
CA GLN A 649 -17.66 -11.84 17.94
C GLN A 649 -16.79 -10.74 17.29
N GLY A 650 -16.64 -10.79 15.98
CA GLY A 650 -15.86 -9.82 15.23
C GLY A 650 -14.33 -9.95 15.36
N LYS A 651 -13.84 -11.09 15.84
CA LYS A 651 -12.40 -11.38 15.95
C LYS A 651 -12.10 -12.74 15.34
N PHE A 652 -10.86 -12.93 14.92
CA PHE A 652 -10.37 -14.25 14.55
C PHE A 652 -9.81 -14.95 15.79
N VAL A 653 -10.16 -16.21 15.93
CA VAL A 653 -9.69 -17.09 17.00
C VAL A 653 -9.10 -18.35 16.36
N GLN A 654 -7.89 -18.70 16.73
CA GLN A 654 -7.26 -19.94 16.30
C GLN A 654 -7.92 -21.12 17.02
N LEU A 655 -8.22 -22.21 16.28
CA LEU A 655 -8.89 -23.41 16.81
C LEU A 655 -7.92 -24.53 17.18
N ASP A 656 -6.72 -24.57 16.57
CA ASP A 656 -5.70 -25.62 16.74
C ASP A 656 -4.42 -25.13 17.39
#